data_bf1c0fda2cd505fd8e58637985e93a0d
#
_entry.id   bf1c0fda2cd505fd8e58637985e93a0d
#
_cell.length_a   1.000
_cell.length_b   1.000
_cell.length_c   1.000
_cell.angle_alpha   90.00
_cell.angle_beta   90.00
_cell.angle_gamma   90.00
#
_symmetry.space_group_name_H-M   'P 1'
#
loop_
_entity.id
_entity.type
_entity.pdbx_description
1 polymer ?
#
loop_
_entity_poly.entity_id
_entity_poly.type
_entity_poly.pdbx_seq_one_letter_code
_entity_poly.pdbx_strand_id
1 'polypeptide(L)'
;MTLPMGSKLGPYEIGAPLGAGGMGEVYRARDTRLDRTVALKILPAQFSADPIRKQRFEREAKTISSLNHPHICVLHDVGSQDGVDYLVMECVEGETLAKRLEKGALPLEQVLKFGAQVADALDKAHRSGVVHRDLKPSNIMLTKSGVKLLDFGLAKPVSEAFASGQTLSVSPTKSRPLTAEGAILGTVQYMSPEQLEGKETDARSDLFSFGAVLYEMVTGKHAFDGKSQASVIAAILEHEPQPISAFQPMAPPALDRLIRTCLAKDPEERIQTAHDVKLQLQWIAEGDSQTGPPVGILAGHNTWDRVSKPVATLLLLLLIGGGAAWWVRTRQIPPAMHFYSPVPFPANDVALSPDGRTLAMVAYSDQANKYVIWTHKVGGRGQTPVPGTEGASHPFWSPDGRSLGFFANGKLKKADLSGGLVQGLGDAPNGRGGTWNAEGTILFSPNVFTGIYRLSSFGGTPIEITKLDASRFESSHRWPVFLPDGRHFLFLADNFSEHLEKNGIFLGSLDSAETRLIVNATSNAAYVDPGYLLYWRDKSLVAQRFDSRSYTLSGEPRTVSDEVQFLPQIDLALFGVASSGTLVAQTGKGAARSQLTWFDRNGRPTATVGPPGVLANPSLSPDGRRMAFDQAEADGRRLGIWIHELTNDAVTRFTIDPSLNQGAVWSPDGKRVVFTSNRNTFQRLYQKKSDGSGSEEEIFDLNAAHPGQQNCWDWSRDGKYLLAAKAAELWYVSLPDRQAKPFLQAKSVVRNAHFSPNGRWVAYSSNETGNWEIYVSPFPSANSKWQVSRGGGEEPRWRRDGKELFYLSGERKIMAVPVKTGSNFEAGSPVALFQTHLRQPISSMDLFSYDVTADGQKFLVNTRFDEPNAAPLSIILNWASEMER
;
A
#
# COMPACT_ATOMS: atom_id res chain seq x y z
N MET A 1 -11.36 42.14 18.78
CA MET A 1 -11.02 43.57 18.45
C MET A 1 -11.76 43.90 17.18
N THR A 2 -12.77 44.74 17.25
CA THR A 2 -13.53 45.17 16.08
C THR A 2 -12.67 46.13 15.26
N LEU A 3 -12.37 45.75 14.02
CA LEU A 3 -11.56 46.62 13.15
C LEU A 3 -12.39 47.79 12.61
N PRO A 4 -11.86 49.05 12.65
CA PRO A 4 -12.58 50.18 12.09
C PRO A 4 -12.74 50.05 10.58
N MET A 5 -13.87 50.52 10.07
CA MET A 5 -14.15 50.59 8.64
C MET A 5 -13.10 51.53 7.94
N GLY A 6 -12.54 51.07 6.81
CA GLY A 6 -11.45 51.75 6.12
C GLY A 6 -10.04 51.40 6.59
N SER A 7 -9.88 50.62 7.66
CA SER A 7 -8.56 50.07 8.02
C SER A 7 -8.06 49.03 7.01
N LYS A 8 -6.73 48.83 6.94
CA LYS A 8 -6.13 47.89 5.97
C LYS A 8 -5.47 46.71 6.71
N LEU A 9 -5.71 45.50 6.22
CA LEU A 9 -4.98 44.30 6.58
C LEU A 9 -4.32 43.76 5.30
N GLY A 10 -3.02 43.97 5.18
CA GLY A 10 -2.30 43.70 3.93
C GLY A 10 -2.90 44.52 2.78
N PRO A 11 -3.23 43.90 1.66
CA PRO A 11 -3.85 44.61 0.51
C PRO A 11 -5.39 44.73 0.63
N TYR A 12 -5.97 44.33 1.76
CA TYR A 12 -7.43 44.30 1.94
C TYR A 12 -7.90 45.50 2.75
N GLU A 13 -8.79 46.26 2.17
CA GLU A 13 -9.44 47.40 2.81
C GLU A 13 -10.74 46.95 3.47
N ILE A 14 -10.88 47.11 4.78
CA ILE A 14 -12.00 46.63 5.58
C ILE A 14 -13.23 47.46 5.33
N GLY A 15 -14.33 46.80 4.97
CA GLY A 15 -15.66 47.40 4.82
C GLY A 15 -16.60 47.06 5.98
N ALA A 16 -17.88 46.88 5.64
CA ALA A 16 -18.92 46.59 6.62
C ALA A 16 -18.76 45.18 7.23
N PRO A 17 -19.07 45.00 8.53
CA PRO A 17 -19.13 43.70 9.14
C PRO A 17 -20.24 42.83 8.49
N LEU A 18 -19.95 41.57 8.19
CA LEU A 18 -20.89 40.58 7.66
C LEU A 18 -21.43 39.65 8.76
N GLY A 19 -20.67 39.47 9.83
CA GLY A 19 -21.06 38.66 10.97
C GLY A 19 -19.99 38.54 12.04
N ALA A 20 -20.37 38.25 13.25
CA ALA A 20 -19.46 37.95 14.36
C ALA A 20 -19.94 36.71 15.11
N GLY A 21 -19.02 35.82 15.49
CA GLY A 21 -19.33 34.56 16.20
C GLY A 21 -18.14 34.02 17.00
N GLY A 22 -18.31 32.89 17.63
CA GLY A 22 -17.29 32.25 18.48
C GLY A 22 -15.96 31.92 17.77
N MET A 23 -15.94 31.93 16.43
CA MET A 23 -14.77 31.63 15.60
C MET A 23 -14.16 32.88 14.91
N GLY A 24 -14.53 34.10 15.36
CA GLY A 24 -14.00 35.35 14.84
C GLY A 24 -15.04 36.28 14.21
N GLU A 25 -14.58 37.37 13.67
CA GLU A 25 -15.36 38.41 13.01
C GLU A 25 -15.16 38.33 11.49
N VAL A 26 -16.24 38.45 10.72
CA VAL A 26 -16.20 38.41 9.25
C VAL A 26 -16.57 39.78 8.71
N TYR A 27 -15.74 40.33 7.84
CA TYR A 27 -15.94 41.65 7.23
C TYR A 27 -16.05 41.52 5.71
N ARG A 28 -16.87 42.37 5.10
CA ARG A 28 -16.73 42.64 3.68
C ARG A 28 -15.46 43.47 3.48
N ALA A 29 -14.59 43.11 2.54
CA ALA A 29 -13.37 43.84 2.28
C ALA A 29 -13.14 43.98 0.76
N ARG A 30 -12.33 44.95 0.34
CA ARG A 30 -11.91 45.14 -1.03
C ARG A 30 -10.45 44.72 -1.16
N ASP A 31 -10.18 43.76 -2.06
CA ASP A 31 -8.80 43.47 -2.49
C ASP A 31 -8.35 44.54 -3.44
N THR A 32 -7.45 45.44 -2.97
CA THR A 32 -6.99 46.61 -3.72
C THR A 32 -6.03 46.27 -4.86
N ARG A 33 -5.49 45.04 -4.93
CA ARG A 33 -4.63 44.58 -6.03
C ARG A 33 -5.45 44.10 -7.23
N LEU A 34 -6.55 43.36 -6.94
CA LEU A 34 -7.37 42.71 -7.95
C LEU A 34 -8.71 43.43 -8.17
N ASP A 35 -8.98 44.49 -7.44
CA ASP A 35 -10.20 45.31 -7.46
C ASP A 35 -11.48 44.50 -7.34
N ARG A 36 -11.50 43.56 -6.40
CA ARG A 36 -12.66 42.69 -6.15
C ARG A 36 -13.12 42.73 -4.71
N THR A 37 -14.41 42.47 -4.49
CA THR A 37 -14.99 42.31 -3.15
C THR A 37 -14.71 40.88 -2.63
N VAL A 38 -14.23 40.78 -1.39
CA VAL A 38 -13.93 39.53 -0.69
C VAL A 38 -14.56 39.54 0.71
N ALA A 39 -14.74 38.36 1.31
CA ALA A 39 -15.05 38.22 2.72
C ALA A 39 -13.74 37.96 3.49
N LEU A 40 -13.50 38.74 4.53
CA LEU A 40 -12.28 38.63 5.34
C LEU A 40 -12.67 38.18 6.75
N LYS A 41 -12.24 36.99 7.15
CA LYS A 41 -12.50 36.41 8.46
C LYS A 41 -11.26 36.56 9.34
N ILE A 42 -11.42 37.24 10.48
CA ILE A 42 -10.36 37.44 11.47
C ILE A 42 -10.42 36.32 12.49
N LEU A 43 -9.29 35.69 12.74
CA LEU A 43 -9.19 34.58 13.71
C LEU A 43 -8.96 35.14 15.13
N PRO A 44 -9.48 34.46 16.18
CA PRO A 44 -9.24 34.82 17.56
C PRO A 44 -7.75 34.80 17.93
N ALA A 45 -7.27 35.74 18.74
CA ALA A 45 -5.86 35.88 19.13
C ALA A 45 -5.23 34.61 19.79
N GLN A 46 -6.05 33.75 20.39
CA GLN A 46 -5.58 32.46 20.98
C GLN A 46 -5.06 31.46 19.93
N PHE A 47 -5.35 31.65 18.63
CA PHE A 47 -4.81 30.84 17.54
C PHE A 47 -3.39 31.23 17.16
N SER A 48 -3.06 32.52 17.29
CA SER A 48 -1.74 33.04 16.92
C SER A 48 -0.65 32.70 17.94
N ALA A 49 -1.01 32.24 19.14
CA ALA A 49 -0.08 32.02 20.26
C ALA A 49 0.67 30.68 20.22
N ASP A 50 0.23 29.69 19.43
CA ASP A 50 0.81 28.36 19.35
C ASP A 50 1.39 28.07 17.96
N PRO A 51 2.72 27.96 17.81
CA PRO A 51 3.39 27.73 16.52
C PRO A 51 2.97 26.42 15.83
N ILE A 52 2.69 25.35 16.59
CA ILE A 52 2.29 24.05 16.05
C ILE A 52 0.88 24.13 15.46
N ARG A 53 -0.02 24.82 16.15
CA ARG A 53 -1.40 25.06 15.67
C ARG A 53 -1.40 25.94 14.41
N LYS A 54 -0.54 26.95 14.37
CA LYS A 54 -0.40 27.84 13.20
C LYS A 54 0.07 27.07 11.96
N GLN A 55 1.11 26.24 12.09
CA GLN A 55 1.63 25.41 10.98
C GLN A 55 0.58 24.42 10.48
N ARG A 56 -0.19 23.81 11.38
CA ARG A 56 -1.28 22.89 11.02
C ARG A 56 -2.40 23.62 10.29
N PHE A 57 -2.81 24.77 10.79
CA PHE A 57 -3.79 25.64 10.17
C PHE A 57 -3.39 26.08 8.75
N GLU A 58 -2.15 26.55 8.54
CA GLU A 58 -1.64 26.93 7.24
C GLU A 58 -1.67 25.76 6.24
N ARG A 59 -1.35 24.54 6.70
CA ARG A 59 -1.42 23.33 5.88
C ARG A 59 -2.86 22.94 5.51
N GLU A 60 -3.77 23.01 6.46
CA GLU A 60 -5.19 22.71 6.22
C GLU A 60 -5.82 23.77 5.29
N ALA A 61 -5.52 25.05 5.51
CA ALA A 61 -5.97 26.15 4.66
C ALA A 61 -5.46 26.01 3.22
N LYS A 62 -4.20 25.57 3.04
CA LYS A 62 -3.64 25.30 1.70
C LYS A 62 -4.40 24.15 0.99
N THR A 63 -4.81 23.13 1.72
CA THR A 63 -5.61 22.04 1.14
C THR A 63 -7.00 22.52 0.74
N ILE A 64 -7.66 23.32 1.60
CA ILE A 64 -8.99 23.88 1.31
C ILE A 64 -8.93 24.86 0.13
N SER A 65 -7.87 25.68 0.00
CA SER A 65 -7.71 26.61 -1.12
C SER A 65 -7.61 25.94 -2.50
N SER A 66 -7.25 24.64 -2.51
CA SER A 66 -7.22 23.84 -3.74
C SER A 66 -8.61 23.29 -4.15
N LEU A 67 -9.64 23.43 -3.29
CA LEU A 67 -10.98 22.98 -3.58
C LEU A 67 -11.66 23.95 -4.55
N ASN A 68 -11.85 23.55 -5.79
CA ASN A 68 -12.63 24.29 -6.77
C ASN A 68 -13.93 23.52 -7.07
N HIS A 69 -15.07 24.05 -6.58
CA HIS A 69 -16.38 23.46 -6.75
C HIS A 69 -17.50 24.50 -6.70
N PRO A 70 -18.56 24.42 -7.52
CA PRO A 70 -19.63 25.43 -7.55
C PRO A 70 -20.34 25.60 -6.20
N HIS A 71 -20.40 24.54 -5.38
CA HIS A 71 -21.09 24.52 -4.09
C HIS A 71 -20.14 24.62 -2.88
N ILE A 72 -18.88 25.01 -3.06
CA ILE A 72 -17.91 25.30 -1.99
C ILE A 72 -17.49 26.77 -2.10
N CYS A 73 -17.45 27.48 -0.96
CA CYS A 73 -16.90 28.83 -0.88
C CYS A 73 -15.39 28.81 -1.11
N VAL A 74 -14.91 29.57 -2.06
CA VAL A 74 -13.48 29.58 -2.43
C VAL A 74 -12.67 30.32 -1.38
N LEU A 75 -11.61 29.70 -0.87
CA LEU A 75 -10.58 30.35 -0.05
C LEU A 75 -9.52 30.95 -0.99
N HIS A 76 -9.42 32.28 -1.01
CA HIS A 76 -8.52 33.02 -1.92
C HIS A 76 -7.13 33.23 -1.38
N ASP A 77 -7.00 33.47 -0.06
CA ASP A 77 -5.71 33.83 0.55
C ASP A 77 -5.75 33.58 2.07
N VAL A 78 -4.58 33.47 2.68
CA VAL A 78 -4.37 33.40 4.13
C VAL A 78 -3.26 34.37 4.48
N GLY A 79 -3.49 35.20 5.49
CA GLY A 79 -2.51 36.21 5.87
C GLY A 79 -2.37 36.41 7.36
N SER A 80 -1.26 37.00 7.76
CA SER A 80 -0.97 37.43 9.13
C SER A 80 -0.35 38.80 9.12
N GLN A 81 -0.91 39.73 9.89
CA GLN A 81 -0.37 41.06 10.05
C GLN A 81 -0.57 41.55 11.48
N ASP A 82 0.47 42.10 12.10
CA ASP A 82 0.46 42.67 13.46
C ASP A 82 -0.09 41.66 14.53
N GLY A 83 0.20 40.35 14.36
CA GLY A 83 -0.30 39.31 15.24
C GLY A 83 -1.77 38.93 15.02
N VAL A 84 -2.41 39.43 13.96
CA VAL A 84 -3.76 39.09 13.57
C VAL A 84 -3.71 38.16 12.35
N ASP A 85 -4.13 36.91 12.52
CA ASP A 85 -4.28 35.96 11.43
C ASP A 85 -5.67 36.09 10.80
N TYR A 86 -5.73 36.03 9.46
CA TYR A 86 -6.99 36.21 8.74
C TYR A 86 -7.09 35.31 7.50
N LEU A 87 -8.33 34.97 7.14
CA LEU A 87 -8.69 34.22 5.92
C LEU A 87 -9.40 35.16 4.93
N VAL A 88 -9.05 35.06 3.68
CA VAL A 88 -9.70 35.80 2.58
C VAL A 88 -10.50 34.81 1.73
N MET A 89 -11.80 35.03 1.67
CA MET A 89 -12.73 34.09 1.02
C MET A 89 -13.60 34.82 -0.02
N GLU A 90 -14.24 34.04 -0.87
CA GLU A 90 -15.30 34.51 -1.75
C GLU A 90 -16.38 35.21 -0.95
N CYS A 91 -16.78 36.43 -1.38
CA CYS A 91 -17.90 37.13 -0.77
C CYS A 91 -19.21 36.63 -1.36
N VAL A 92 -19.85 35.66 -0.66
CA VAL A 92 -21.08 34.97 -1.13
C VAL A 92 -22.29 35.85 -0.80
N GLU A 93 -23.13 36.14 -1.80
CA GLU A 93 -24.40 36.88 -1.64
C GLU A 93 -25.59 35.87 -1.51
N GLY A 94 -26.40 36.02 -0.45
CA GLY A 94 -27.54 35.16 -0.17
C GLY A 94 -27.98 35.19 1.29
N GLU A 95 -28.78 34.22 1.71
CA GLU A 95 -29.16 34.03 3.12
C GLU A 95 -28.65 32.65 3.61
N THR A 96 -28.31 32.54 4.88
CA THR A 96 -27.93 31.23 5.44
C THR A 96 -29.14 30.31 5.50
N LEU A 97 -28.90 28.99 5.41
CA LEU A 97 -29.94 27.99 5.60
C LEU A 97 -30.59 28.12 7.00
N ALA A 98 -29.81 28.48 8.03
CA ALA A 98 -30.33 28.74 9.38
C ALA A 98 -31.41 29.83 9.37
N LYS A 99 -31.09 31.00 8.74
CA LYS A 99 -32.04 32.10 8.62
C LYS A 99 -33.29 31.74 7.79
N ARG A 100 -33.10 30.89 6.77
CA ARG A 100 -34.23 30.38 5.97
C ARG A 100 -35.12 29.44 6.78
N LEU A 101 -34.56 28.60 7.68
CA LEU A 101 -35.27 27.67 8.52
C LEU A 101 -36.07 28.37 9.64
N GLU A 102 -35.71 29.57 10.06
CA GLU A 102 -36.54 30.40 10.95
C GLU A 102 -37.96 30.64 10.41
N LYS A 103 -38.13 30.55 9.09
CA LYS A 103 -39.41 30.70 8.38
C LYS A 103 -40.17 29.37 8.28
N GLY A 104 -39.62 28.28 8.84
CA GLY A 104 -40.18 26.93 8.83
C GLY A 104 -39.53 25.99 7.81
N ALA A 105 -40.05 24.76 7.72
CA ALA A 105 -39.55 23.70 6.83
C ALA A 105 -39.50 24.15 5.37
N LEU A 106 -38.59 23.55 4.59
CA LEU A 106 -38.50 23.79 3.17
C LEU A 106 -39.45 22.89 2.36
N PRO A 107 -39.95 23.36 1.21
CA PRO A 107 -40.63 22.47 0.25
C PRO A 107 -39.76 21.28 -0.12
N LEU A 108 -40.33 20.10 -0.29
CA LEU A 108 -39.64 18.85 -0.53
C LEU A 108 -38.68 18.93 -1.75
N GLU A 109 -39.12 19.56 -2.83
CA GLU A 109 -38.31 19.77 -4.02
C GLU A 109 -36.99 20.56 -3.70
N GLN A 110 -37.12 21.60 -2.84
CA GLN A 110 -35.95 22.37 -2.40
C GLN A 110 -35.04 21.53 -1.48
N VAL A 111 -35.62 20.70 -0.59
CA VAL A 111 -34.84 19.79 0.25
C VAL A 111 -34.00 18.86 -0.60
N LEU A 112 -34.60 18.21 -1.58
CA LEU A 112 -33.91 17.26 -2.47
C LEU A 112 -32.85 17.95 -3.30
N LYS A 113 -33.18 19.12 -3.88
CA LYS A 113 -32.22 19.90 -4.68
C LYS A 113 -31.05 20.41 -3.87
N PHE A 114 -31.29 21.08 -2.75
CA PHE A 114 -30.22 21.64 -1.92
C PHE A 114 -29.44 20.54 -1.21
N GLY A 115 -30.12 19.48 -0.77
CA GLY A 115 -29.47 18.31 -0.20
C GLY A 115 -28.49 17.65 -1.18
N ALA A 116 -28.89 17.45 -2.43
CA ALA A 116 -28.01 16.90 -3.45
C ALA A 116 -26.78 17.79 -3.73
N GLN A 117 -26.94 19.12 -3.68
CA GLN A 117 -25.84 20.08 -3.88
C GLN A 117 -24.87 20.09 -2.68
N VAL A 118 -25.39 19.98 -1.44
CA VAL A 118 -24.56 19.85 -0.23
C VAL A 118 -23.77 18.54 -0.27
N ALA A 119 -24.43 17.43 -0.63
CA ALA A 119 -23.79 16.13 -0.77
C ALA A 119 -22.68 16.15 -1.84
N ASP A 120 -22.90 16.84 -2.97
CA ASP A 120 -21.90 17.01 -4.04
C ASP A 120 -20.66 17.79 -3.55
N ALA A 121 -20.90 18.83 -2.77
CA ALA A 121 -19.82 19.61 -2.15
C ALA A 121 -19.01 18.81 -1.13
N LEU A 122 -19.70 18.05 -0.27
CA LEU A 122 -19.06 17.15 0.69
C LEU A 122 -18.28 16.02 -0.02
N ASP A 123 -18.83 15.41 -1.06
CA ASP A 123 -18.14 14.39 -1.84
C ASP A 123 -16.81 14.93 -2.43
N LYS A 124 -16.85 16.15 -3.00
CA LYS A 124 -15.64 16.81 -3.50
C LYS A 124 -14.61 17.07 -2.40
N ALA A 125 -15.05 17.55 -1.24
CA ALA A 125 -14.16 17.81 -0.10
C ALA A 125 -13.56 16.51 0.44
N HIS A 126 -14.38 15.48 0.68
CA HIS A 126 -13.97 14.19 1.21
C HIS A 126 -12.98 13.47 0.28
N ARG A 127 -13.21 13.48 -1.04
CA ARG A 127 -12.25 12.97 -2.05
C ARG A 127 -10.93 13.73 -2.07
N SER A 128 -10.92 14.95 -1.60
CA SER A 128 -9.70 15.76 -1.46
C SER A 128 -9.06 15.62 -0.06
N GLY A 129 -9.53 14.68 0.76
CA GLY A 129 -9.02 14.43 2.11
C GLY A 129 -9.44 15.50 3.14
N VAL A 130 -10.44 16.32 2.83
CA VAL A 130 -10.93 17.40 3.70
C VAL A 130 -12.26 17.00 4.31
N VAL A 131 -12.32 16.95 5.64
CA VAL A 131 -13.54 16.75 6.43
C VAL A 131 -14.01 18.09 6.96
N HIS A 132 -15.32 18.40 6.87
CA HIS A 132 -15.89 19.71 7.24
C HIS A 132 -15.90 19.93 8.76
N ARG A 133 -16.25 18.93 9.54
CA ARG A 133 -16.25 18.87 11.02
C ARG A 133 -17.16 19.86 11.75
N ASP A 134 -17.81 20.79 11.06
CA ASP A 134 -18.74 21.78 11.63
C ASP A 134 -19.91 22.07 10.70
N LEU A 135 -20.45 21.00 10.07
CA LEU A 135 -21.58 21.14 9.15
C LEU A 135 -22.87 21.43 9.95
N LYS A 136 -23.46 22.57 9.65
CA LYS A 136 -24.71 23.05 10.26
C LYS A 136 -25.39 24.09 9.36
N PRO A 137 -26.67 24.41 9.55
CA PRO A 137 -27.40 25.34 8.69
C PRO A 137 -26.78 26.75 8.57
N SER A 138 -26.10 27.25 9.61
CA SER A 138 -25.42 28.55 9.55
C SER A 138 -24.17 28.56 8.62
N ASN A 139 -23.61 27.38 8.31
CA ASN A 139 -22.46 27.21 7.43
C ASN A 139 -22.89 26.82 5.99
N ILE A 140 -24.18 26.92 5.67
CA ILE A 140 -24.74 26.66 4.36
C ILE A 140 -25.41 27.94 3.85
N MET A 141 -24.91 28.49 2.77
CA MET A 141 -25.45 29.70 2.16
C MET A 141 -26.33 29.34 0.97
N LEU A 142 -27.54 29.87 0.94
CA LEU A 142 -28.47 29.76 -0.18
C LEU A 142 -28.30 30.99 -1.09
N THR A 143 -27.89 30.75 -2.32
CA THR A 143 -27.65 31.78 -3.34
C THR A 143 -28.57 31.61 -4.53
N LYS A 144 -28.57 32.56 -5.45
CA LYS A 144 -29.35 32.47 -6.71
C LYS A 144 -28.87 31.30 -7.60
N SER A 145 -27.60 30.91 -7.50
CA SER A 145 -26.99 29.82 -8.28
C SER A 145 -27.04 28.47 -7.59
N GLY A 146 -27.52 28.39 -6.37
CA GLY A 146 -27.61 27.17 -5.57
C GLY A 146 -26.94 27.30 -4.18
N VAL A 147 -26.57 26.17 -3.60
CA VAL A 147 -25.98 26.14 -2.27
C VAL A 147 -24.47 26.40 -2.33
N LYS A 148 -23.93 27.08 -1.31
CA LYS A 148 -22.48 27.15 -1.05
C LYS A 148 -22.15 26.78 0.39
N LEU A 149 -21.26 25.81 0.60
CA LEU A 149 -20.71 25.46 1.91
C LEU A 149 -19.66 26.48 2.32
N LEU A 150 -19.75 26.93 3.57
CA LEU A 150 -18.84 27.88 4.19
C LEU A 150 -18.04 27.16 5.29
N ASP A 151 -16.95 27.77 5.73
CA ASP A 151 -16.25 27.49 6.99
C ASP A 151 -15.94 26.01 7.27
N PHE A 152 -15.18 25.36 6.42
CA PHE A 152 -14.53 24.10 6.76
C PHE A 152 -13.72 24.26 8.06
N GLY A 153 -13.89 23.35 9.01
CA GLY A 153 -13.53 23.46 10.43
C GLY A 153 -12.06 23.74 10.79
N LEU A 154 -11.41 24.67 10.07
CA LEU A 154 -10.03 25.11 10.23
C LEU A 154 -9.64 25.55 11.66
N ALA A 155 -10.63 25.84 12.51
CA ALA A 155 -10.41 26.45 13.82
C ALA A 155 -10.86 25.62 15.02
N LYS A 156 -11.25 24.34 14.84
CA LYS A 156 -11.62 23.48 15.98
C LYS A 156 -10.42 22.65 16.44
N PRO A 157 -10.03 22.77 17.74
CA PRO A 157 -9.02 21.88 18.32
C PRO A 157 -9.59 20.45 18.39
N VAL A 158 -8.82 19.47 17.88
CA VAL A 158 -9.07 18.06 18.18
C VAL A 158 -8.89 17.87 19.70
N SER A 159 -10.01 17.69 20.39
CA SER A 159 -10.20 17.18 21.76
C SER A 159 -9.04 17.34 22.76
N GLU A 160 -8.90 18.49 23.39
CA GLU A 160 -8.34 18.58 24.74
C GLU A 160 -9.36 19.02 25.81
N ALA A 161 -10.57 19.40 25.42
CA ALA A 161 -11.57 19.92 26.36
C ALA A 161 -12.30 18.85 27.21
N PHE A 162 -12.20 17.57 26.87
CA PHE A 162 -12.88 16.48 27.61
C PHE A 162 -11.95 15.43 28.24
N ALA A 163 -10.64 15.49 27.99
CA ALA A 163 -9.68 14.51 28.55
C ALA A 163 -9.13 14.88 29.93
N SER A 164 -9.37 16.08 30.45
CA SER A 164 -9.06 16.43 31.83
C SER A 164 -10.31 16.19 32.69
N GLY A 165 -10.36 15.04 33.34
CA GLY A 165 -11.38 14.69 34.35
C GLY A 165 -11.36 15.64 35.56
N GLN A 166 -11.78 16.87 35.37
CA GLN A 166 -12.13 17.79 36.45
C GLN A 166 -13.63 17.77 36.64
N THR A 167 -14.06 17.01 37.62
CA THR A 167 -15.36 17.12 38.30
C THR A 167 -15.68 18.60 38.57
N LEU A 168 -16.68 19.13 37.91
CA LEU A 168 -17.25 20.44 38.22
C LEU A 168 -17.86 20.42 39.60
N SER A 169 -17.07 20.77 40.63
CA SER A 169 -17.61 21.19 41.93
C SER A 169 -18.21 22.60 41.79
N VAL A 170 -19.52 22.64 41.98
CA VAL A 170 -20.31 23.84 41.98
C VAL A 170 -19.96 24.69 43.21
N SER A 171 -19.48 25.93 43.01
CA SER A 171 -19.57 27.00 43.99
C SER A 171 -20.03 28.29 43.30
N PRO A 172 -21.06 28.97 43.87
CA PRO A 172 -21.74 30.07 43.18
C PRO A 172 -21.10 31.40 43.55
N THR A 173 -20.57 32.15 42.60
CA THR A 173 -20.57 33.61 42.74
C THR A 173 -20.31 34.36 41.41
N LYS A 174 -21.22 35.29 41.13
CA LYS A 174 -21.15 36.48 40.27
C LYS A 174 -21.39 36.36 38.76
N SER A 175 -22.60 36.79 38.44
CA SER A 175 -23.20 37.36 37.21
C SER A 175 -22.22 37.76 36.09
N ARG A 176 -22.39 37.13 34.90
CA ARG A 176 -22.04 37.61 33.59
C ARG A 176 -23.18 37.38 32.60
N PRO A 177 -23.42 38.21 31.59
CA PRO A 177 -24.70 38.29 30.88
C PRO A 177 -25.01 37.11 29.92
N LEU A 178 -26.29 36.89 29.76
CA LEU A 178 -27.03 35.78 29.11
C LEU A 178 -26.83 35.57 27.58
N THR A 179 -25.78 36.04 26.95
CA THR A 179 -25.64 35.90 25.47
C THR A 179 -24.72 34.77 25.00
N ALA A 180 -23.99 34.11 25.90
CA ALA A 180 -23.03 33.04 25.52
C ALA A 180 -23.66 31.62 25.55
N GLU A 181 -24.69 31.37 26.36
CA GLU A 181 -25.31 30.05 26.52
C GLU A 181 -26.14 29.61 25.29
N GLY A 182 -26.85 30.53 24.64
CA GLY A 182 -27.67 30.23 23.47
C GLY A 182 -26.85 29.84 22.21
N ALA A 183 -25.65 30.43 22.04
CA ALA A 183 -24.79 30.16 20.90
C ALA A 183 -24.03 28.83 21.03
N ILE A 184 -23.77 28.37 22.25
CA ILE A 184 -23.10 27.08 22.51
C ILE A 184 -24.09 25.91 22.38
N LEU A 185 -25.34 26.11 22.75
CA LEU A 185 -26.40 25.10 22.67
C LEU A 185 -26.71 24.74 21.21
N GLY A 186 -26.77 25.69 20.28
CA GLY A 186 -27.08 25.47 18.85
C GLY A 186 -26.04 24.70 18.04
N THR A 187 -24.79 24.65 18.49
CA THR A 187 -23.73 23.92 17.76
C THR A 187 -23.70 22.44 18.09
N VAL A 188 -24.10 22.04 19.28
CA VAL A 188 -24.06 20.64 19.74
C VAL A 188 -25.06 19.76 18.99
N GLN A 189 -26.18 20.29 18.55
CA GLN A 189 -27.28 19.55 17.90
C GLN A 189 -26.93 18.88 16.58
N TYR A 190 -25.81 19.25 15.95
CA TYR A 190 -25.34 18.68 14.68
C TYR A 190 -24.06 17.86 14.83
N MET A 191 -23.50 17.77 16.04
CA MET A 191 -22.29 16.97 16.29
C MET A 191 -22.62 15.48 16.23
N SER A 192 -21.71 14.72 15.65
CA SER A 192 -21.80 13.27 15.62
C SER A 192 -21.45 12.65 16.99
N PRO A 193 -21.92 11.43 17.30
CA PRO A 193 -21.59 10.72 18.54
C PRO A 193 -20.08 10.68 18.81
N GLU A 194 -19.26 10.34 17.81
CA GLU A 194 -17.81 10.26 17.92
C GLU A 194 -17.16 11.62 18.19
N GLN A 195 -17.73 12.73 17.70
CA GLN A 195 -17.27 14.07 18.05
C GLN A 195 -17.54 14.41 19.52
N LEU A 196 -18.68 14.00 20.06
CA LEU A 196 -19.05 14.23 21.45
C LEU A 196 -18.23 13.35 22.42
N GLU A 197 -17.87 12.15 21.99
CA GLU A 197 -17.04 11.23 22.74
C GLU A 197 -15.53 11.53 22.63
N GLY A 198 -15.14 12.50 21.79
CA GLY A 198 -13.73 12.83 21.57
C GLY A 198 -12.93 11.79 20.79
N LYS A 199 -13.64 10.90 20.06
CA LYS A 199 -13.05 9.91 19.17
C LYS A 199 -12.55 10.56 17.87
N GLU A 200 -11.77 9.82 17.09
CA GLU A 200 -11.30 10.26 15.78
C GLU A 200 -12.49 10.45 14.82
N THR A 201 -12.50 11.58 14.10
CA THR A 201 -13.60 11.97 13.20
C THR A 201 -13.17 11.87 11.75
N ASP A 202 -13.98 11.24 10.91
CA ASP A 202 -13.78 11.09 9.48
C ASP A 202 -14.95 11.69 8.65
N ALA A 203 -14.99 11.38 7.35
CA ALA A 203 -16.05 11.82 6.44
C ALA A 203 -17.46 11.46 6.91
N ARG A 204 -17.64 10.36 7.66
CA ARG A 204 -18.91 9.86 8.15
C ARG A 204 -19.48 10.72 9.29
N SER A 205 -18.61 11.47 9.99
CA SER A 205 -19.06 12.50 10.96
C SER A 205 -19.80 13.64 10.26
N ASP A 206 -19.33 14.07 9.07
CA ASP A 206 -20.05 15.05 8.26
C ASP A 206 -21.38 14.50 7.75
N LEU A 207 -21.46 13.19 7.42
CA LEU A 207 -22.71 12.57 6.98
C LEU A 207 -23.76 12.51 8.08
N PHE A 208 -23.34 12.30 9.34
CA PHE A 208 -24.23 12.42 10.48
C PHE A 208 -24.77 13.85 10.61
N SER A 209 -23.87 14.84 10.61
CA SER A 209 -24.25 16.26 10.66
C SER A 209 -25.17 16.63 9.51
N PHE A 210 -24.91 16.09 8.31
CA PHE A 210 -25.75 16.30 7.13
C PHE A 210 -27.14 15.65 7.29
N GLY A 211 -27.23 14.46 7.87
CA GLY A 211 -28.50 13.84 8.23
C GLY A 211 -29.36 14.71 9.16
N ALA A 212 -28.71 15.32 10.17
CA ALA A 212 -29.40 16.27 11.08
C ALA A 212 -29.86 17.53 10.34
N VAL A 213 -29.08 18.07 9.42
CA VAL A 213 -29.47 19.22 8.58
C VAL A 213 -30.64 18.84 7.65
N LEU A 214 -30.59 17.68 6.98
CA LEU A 214 -31.69 17.21 6.12
C LEU A 214 -32.98 17.02 6.92
N TYR A 215 -32.89 16.43 8.10
CA TYR A 215 -34.03 16.29 9.00
C TYR A 215 -34.68 17.65 9.29
N GLU A 216 -33.88 18.65 9.65
CA GLU A 216 -34.38 19.99 9.95
C GLU A 216 -34.93 20.71 8.71
N MET A 217 -34.33 20.52 7.54
CA MET A 217 -34.85 21.05 6.27
C MET A 217 -36.25 20.51 5.96
N VAL A 218 -36.52 19.22 6.25
CA VAL A 218 -37.80 18.56 5.98
C VAL A 218 -38.86 18.93 7.03
N THR A 219 -38.46 18.92 8.32
CA THR A 219 -39.40 19.01 9.42
C THR A 219 -39.57 20.41 10.04
N GLY A 220 -38.57 21.28 9.80
CA GLY A 220 -38.42 22.56 10.51
C GLY A 220 -38.07 22.41 12.00
N LYS A 221 -37.65 21.20 12.42
CA LYS A 221 -37.27 20.88 13.80
C LYS A 221 -35.92 20.20 13.85
N HIS A 222 -35.18 20.37 14.94
CA HIS A 222 -33.92 19.65 15.14
C HIS A 222 -34.17 18.13 15.27
N ALA A 223 -33.26 17.34 14.79
CA ALA A 223 -33.28 15.87 14.90
C ALA A 223 -33.18 15.43 16.39
N PHE A 224 -32.37 16.17 17.14
CA PHE A 224 -32.17 15.94 18.58
C PHE A 224 -32.40 17.24 19.35
N ASP A 225 -33.28 17.18 20.32
CA ASP A 225 -33.67 18.34 21.15
C ASP A 225 -33.65 17.98 22.65
N GLY A 226 -33.46 18.99 23.50
CA GLY A 226 -33.42 18.82 24.95
C GLY A 226 -33.40 20.14 25.70
N LYS A 227 -33.82 20.09 26.97
CA LYS A 227 -33.92 21.28 27.85
C LYS A 227 -32.54 21.81 28.32
N SER A 228 -31.48 21.03 28.15
CA SER A 228 -30.12 21.37 28.55
C SER A 228 -29.11 20.76 27.56
N GLN A 229 -27.89 21.27 27.52
CA GLN A 229 -26.83 20.72 26.70
C GLN A 229 -26.58 19.22 26.98
N ALA A 230 -26.60 18.82 28.25
CA ALA A 230 -26.45 17.41 28.64
C ALA A 230 -27.59 16.53 28.10
N SER A 231 -28.83 17.02 28.06
CA SER A 231 -29.99 16.28 27.52
C SER A 231 -29.93 16.17 25.99
N VAL A 232 -29.36 17.17 25.29
CA VAL A 232 -29.14 17.10 23.84
C VAL A 232 -28.02 16.09 23.54
N ILE A 233 -26.92 16.09 24.30
CA ILE A 233 -25.81 15.12 24.16
C ILE A 233 -26.36 13.69 24.38
N ALA A 234 -27.14 13.44 25.46
CA ALA A 234 -27.74 12.15 25.69
C ALA A 234 -28.68 11.72 24.54
N ALA A 235 -29.46 12.66 23.99
CA ALA A 235 -30.33 12.38 22.85
C ALA A 235 -29.52 11.99 21.58
N ILE A 236 -28.38 12.64 21.32
CA ILE A 236 -27.51 12.30 20.18
C ILE A 236 -26.88 10.92 20.37
N LEU A 237 -26.48 10.57 21.59
CA LEU A 237 -25.78 9.30 21.86
C LEU A 237 -26.74 8.09 21.91
N GLU A 238 -27.97 8.26 22.44
CA GLU A 238 -28.82 7.14 22.84
C GLU A 238 -30.20 7.08 22.13
N HIS A 239 -30.71 8.21 21.58
CA HIS A 239 -32.06 8.24 21.06
C HIS A 239 -32.12 8.35 19.54
N GLU A 240 -33.08 7.66 18.93
CA GLU A 240 -33.43 7.83 17.52
C GLU A 240 -34.36 9.06 17.36
N PRO A 241 -34.19 9.85 16.28
CA PRO A 241 -35.10 10.95 15.99
C PRO A 241 -36.48 10.45 15.59
N GLN A 242 -37.48 11.26 15.79
CA GLN A 242 -38.84 10.93 15.34
C GLN A 242 -38.90 10.79 13.84
N PRO A 243 -39.71 9.86 13.27
CA PRO A 243 -39.86 9.73 11.82
C PRO A 243 -40.26 11.06 11.17
N ILE A 244 -39.71 11.40 10.03
CA ILE A 244 -40.10 12.63 9.31
C ILE A 244 -41.60 12.61 8.92
N SER A 245 -42.16 11.42 8.70
CA SER A 245 -43.59 11.23 8.41
C SER A 245 -44.53 11.73 9.52
N ALA A 246 -44.03 11.84 10.77
CA ALA A 246 -44.79 12.43 11.87
C ALA A 246 -45.03 13.95 11.72
N PHE A 247 -44.15 14.63 10.93
CA PHE A 247 -44.24 16.08 10.69
C PHE A 247 -44.62 16.40 9.25
N GLN A 248 -44.20 15.53 8.29
CA GLN A 248 -44.50 15.65 6.87
C GLN A 248 -45.04 14.31 6.33
N PRO A 249 -46.36 14.05 6.49
CA PRO A 249 -46.98 12.79 6.07
C PRO A 249 -46.80 12.44 4.57
N MET A 250 -46.58 13.46 3.73
CA MET A 250 -46.36 13.30 2.28
C MET A 250 -44.88 13.09 1.92
N ALA A 251 -43.96 13.07 2.88
CA ALA A 251 -42.54 12.85 2.58
C ALA A 251 -42.32 11.41 2.08
N PRO A 252 -41.51 11.20 1.03
CA PRO A 252 -41.22 9.87 0.50
C PRO A 252 -40.58 8.97 1.57
N PRO A 253 -41.03 7.71 1.76
CA PRO A 253 -40.44 6.79 2.73
C PRO A 253 -38.93 6.53 2.49
N ALA A 254 -38.48 6.68 1.25
CA ALA A 254 -37.06 6.58 0.89
C ALA A 254 -36.22 7.71 1.52
N LEU A 255 -36.80 8.94 1.66
CA LEU A 255 -36.13 10.07 2.31
C LEU A 255 -36.01 9.85 3.83
N ASP A 256 -37.05 9.29 4.49
CA ASP A 256 -37.01 8.94 5.92
C ASP A 256 -35.90 7.90 6.17
N ARG A 257 -35.84 6.86 5.33
CA ARG A 257 -34.79 5.84 5.42
C ARG A 257 -33.39 6.43 5.23
N LEU A 258 -33.18 7.27 4.21
CA LEU A 258 -31.91 7.94 3.97
C LEU A 258 -31.45 8.74 5.19
N ILE A 259 -32.33 9.60 5.74
CA ILE A 259 -32.00 10.43 6.89
C ILE A 259 -31.65 9.57 8.11
N ARG A 260 -32.42 8.51 8.39
CA ARG A 260 -32.12 7.58 9.49
C ARG A 260 -30.79 6.87 9.32
N THR A 261 -30.46 6.43 8.09
CA THR A 261 -29.18 5.80 7.84
C THR A 261 -28.02 6.78 8.02
N CYS A 262 -28.20 8.06 7.68
CA CYS A 262 -27.19 9.09 8.00
C CYS A 262 -27.05 9.29 9.52
N LEU A 263 -28.14 9.21 10.29
CA LEU A 263 -28.17 9.46 11.73
C LEU A 263 -27.92 8.21 12.61
N ALA A 264 -27.50 7.09 12.02
CA ALA A 264 -27.08 5.90 12.75
C ALA A 264 -25.94 6.24 13.74
N LYS A 265 -26.00 5.66 14.96
CA LYS A 265 -25.04 6.02 16.03
C LYS A 265 -23.65 5.46 15.74
N ASP A 266 -23.59 4.22 15.27
CA ASP A 266 -22.35 3.60 14.81
C ASP A 266 -21.97 4.13 13.42
N PRO A 267 -20.76 4.71 13.23
CA PRO A 267 -20.28 5.13 11.91
C PRO A 267 -20.28 4.02 10.85
N GLU A 268 -20.16 2.74 11.26
CA GLU A 268 -20.18 1.60 10.33
C GLU A 268 -21.57 1.31 9.76
N GLU A 269 -22.63 1.66 10.49
CA GLU A 269 -24.03 1.49 10.06
C GLU A 269 -24.55 2.68 9.23
N ARG A 270 -23.77 3.76 9.10
CA ARG A 270 -24.11 4.93 8.28
C ARG A 270 -23.88 4.68 6.80
N ILE A 271 -24.45 5.54 5.97
CA ILE A 271 -24.00 5.68 4.58
C ILE A 271 -22.52 6.06 4.59
N GLN A 272 -21.73 5.38 3.75
CA GLN A 272 -20.26 5.51 3.82
C GLN A 272 -19.70 6.68 2.99
N THR A 273 -20.43 7.17 1.96
CA THR A 273 -19.95 8.28 1.12
C THR A 273 -21.02 9.34 0.90
N ALA A 274 -20.60 10.60 0.78
CA ALA A 274 -21.48 11.69 0.38
C ALA A 274 -21.99 11.52 -1.05
N HIS A 275 -21.26 10.79 -1.88
CA HIS A 275 -21.69 10.43 -3.23
C HIS A 275 -22.97 9.60 -3.23
N ASP A 276 -23.04 8.57 -2.36
CA ASP A 276 -24.21 7.71 -2.25
C ASP A 276 -25.43 8.49 -1.75
N VAL A 277 -25.22 9.41 -0.80
CA VAL A 277 -26.29 10.32 -0.35
C VAL A 277 -26.81 11.18 -1.50
N LYS A 278 -25.90 11.76 -2.32
CA LYS A 278 -26.26 12.54 -3.51
C LYS A 278 -27.13 11.73 -4.48
N LEU A 279 -26.68 10.51 -4.84
CA LEU A 279 -27.40 9.64 -5.76
C LEU A 279 -28.80 9.27 -5.23
N GLN A 280 -28.92 8.93 -3.95
CA GLN A 280 -30.21 8.60 -3.35
C GLN A 280 -31.15 9.79 -3.36
N LEU A 281 -30.69 11.01 -3.05
CA LEU A 281 -31.50 12.22 -3.12
C LEU A 281 -31.98 12.53 -4.55
N GLN A 282 -31.12 12.29 -5.56
CA GLN A 282 -31.48 12.43 -6.97
C GLN A 282 -32.54 11.41 -7.40
N TRP A 283 -32.38 10.14 -7.03
CA TRP A 283 -33.39 9.10 -7.32
C TRP A 283 -34.75 9.37 -6.65
N ILE A 284 -34.74 9.89 -5.40
CA ILE A 284 -35.98 10.29 -4.73
C ILE A 284 -36.65 11.45 -5.49
N ALA A 285 -35.87 12.41 -6.02
CA ALA A 285 -36.41 13.51 -6.82
C ALA A 285 -36.98 13.05 -8.16
N GLU A 286 -36.39 12.05 -8.81
CA GLU A 286 -36.85 11.49 -10.09
C GLU A 286 -38.06 10.57 -9.92
N GLY A 287 -38.18 9.85 -8.79
CA GLY A 287 -39.30 8.93 -8.50
C GLY A 287 -40.64 9.63 -8.24
N ASP A 288 -40.62 10.88 -7.78
CA ASP A 288 -41.83 11.68 -7.55
C ASP A 288 -42.48 12.17 -8.86
N SER A 289 -41.78 12.05 -9.99
CA SER A 289 -42.30 12.45 -11.31
C SER A 289 -43.21 11.41 -11.99
N GLN A 290 -43.38 10.20 -11.37
CA GLN A 290 -44.16 9.09 -11.96
C GLN A 290 -45.47 8.75 -11.24
N THR A 291 -45.90 9.48 -10.22
CA THR A 291 -47.21 9.30 -9.57
C THR A 291 -48.22 10.30 -10.14
N GLY A 292 -48.86 9.92 -11.24
CA GLY A 292 -50.11 10.53 -11.65
C GLY A 292 -51.25 10.20 -10.63
N PRO A 293 -52.33 11.04 -10.56
CA PRO A 293 -53.33 10.88 -9.52
C PRO A 293 -54.11 9.56 -9.66
N PRO A 294 -54.60 8.96 -8.59
CA PRO A 294 -55.36 7.73 -8.64
C PRO A 294 -56.70 7.95 -9.35
N VAL A 295 -56.88 7.27 -10.48
CA VAL A 295 -58.14 7.26 -11.19
C VAL A 295 -59.16 6.47 -10.38
N GLY A 296 -60.21 7.17 -9.92
CA GLY A 296 -61.33 6.57 -9.20
C GLY A 296 -62.06 5.58 -10.11
N ILE A 297 -62.30 4.40 -9.64
CA ILE A 297 -63.09 3.34 -10.26
C ILE A 297 -64.54 3.73 -10.20
N LEU A 298 -65.10 4.19 -11.34
CA LEU A 298 -66.55 4.21 -11.58
C LEU A 298 -66.99 2.86 -12.17
N ALA A 299 -67.82 2.14 -11.44
CA ALA A 299 -68.45 0.92 -11.88
C ALA A 299 -69.49 1.23 -12.99
N GLY A 300 -69.19 0.76 -14.21
CA GLY A 300 -70.11 0.77 -15.34
C GLY A 300 -70.12 -0.59 -16.00
N HIS A 301 -71.21 -1.31 -15.95
CA HIS A 301 -71.51 -2.51 -16.71
C HIS A 301 -71.44 -2.19 -18.18
N ASN A 302 -70.60 -2.93 -18.98
CA ASN A 302 -70.96 -3.26 -20.35
C ASN A 302 -70.06 -4.29 -20.99
N THR A 303 -70.63 -5.21 -21.64
CA THR A 303 -70.48 -6.13 -22.78
C THR A 303 -69.11 -6.30 -23.52
N TRP A 304 -67.98 -5.83 -22.97
CA TRP A 304 -66.65 -5.95 -23.54
C TRP A 304 -65.82 -7.16 -23.00
N ASP A 305 -66.44 -7.93 -22.13
CA ASP A 305 -65.76 -9.01 -21.37
C ASP A 305 -65.40 -10.27 -22.23
N ARG A 306 -65.90 -10.35 -23.45
CA ARG A 306 -65.60 -11.51 -24.35
C ARG A 306 -64.39 -11.33 -25.23
N VAL A 307 -63.89 -10.09 -25.42
CA VAL A 307 -62.74 -9.81 -26.30
C VAL A 307 -61.53 -9.31 -25.50
N SER A 308 -61.71 -8.64 -24.37
CA SER A 308 -60.64 -8.04 -23.57
C SER A 308 -59.77 -9.08 -22.86
N LYS A 309 -60.38 -10.20 -22.41
CA LYS A 309 -59.59 -11.27 -21.72
C LYS A 309 -58.53 -11.94 -22.61
N PRO A 310 -58.82 -12.36 -23.88
CA PRO A 310 -57.77 -12.91 -24.73
C PRO A 310 -56.74 -11.87 -25.20
N VAL A 311 -57.11 -10.58 -25.35
CA VAL A 311 -56.19 -9.50 -25.68
C VAL A 311 -55.32 -9.13 -24.51
N ALA A 312 -55.84 -9.03 -23.29
CA ALA A 312 -55.04 -8.81 -22.06
C ALA A 312 -54.08 -9.96 -21.80
N THR A 313 -54.52 -11.21 -22.03
CA THR A 313 -53.61 -12.39 -21.90
C THR A 313 -52.52 -12.37 -22.96
N LEU A 314 -52.83 -12.01 -24.21
CA LEU A 314 -51.80 -11.89 -25.26
C LEU A 314 -50.80 -10.76 -24.98
N LEU A 315 -51.27 -9.60 -24.49
CA LEU A 315 -50.40 -8.49 -24.11
C LEU A 315 -49.55 -8.86 -22.89
N LEU A 316 -50.09 -9.58 -21.92
CA LEU A 316 -49.33 -10.08 -20.75
C LEU A 316 -48.27 -11.11 -21.20
N LEU A 317 -48.60 -12.02 -22.10
CA LEU A 317 -47.63 -12.96 -22.68
C LEU A 317 -46.56 -12.26 -23.56
N LEU A 318 -46.89 -11.21 -24.27
CA LEU A 318 -45.95 -10.38 -25.00
C LEU A 318 -45.04 -9.55 -24.05
N LEU A 319 -45.61 -9.05 -22.93
CA LEU A 319 -44.83 -8.37 -21.89
C LEU A 319 -43.90 -9.34 -21.14
N ILE A 320 -44.41 -10.54 -20.83
CA ILE A 320 -43.56 -11.61 -20.20
C ILE A 320 -42.52 -12.09 -21.19
N GLY A 321 -42.90 -12.34 -22.45
CA GLY A 321 -41.95 -12.73 -23.51
C GLY A 321 -40.95 -11.63 -23.85
N GLY A 322 -41.39 -10.38 -23.96
CA GLY A 322 -40.54 -9.22 -24.15
C GLY A 322 -39.63 -8.96 -22.92
N GLY A 323 -40.17 -9.09 -21.72
CA GLY A 323 -39.39 -9.01 -20.48
C GLY A 323 -38.38 -10.13 -20.35
N ALA A 324 -38.77 -11.37 -20.69
CA ALA A 324 -37.85 -12.51 -20.71
C ALA A 324 -36.77 -12.36 -21.80
N ALA A 325 -37.14 -11.90 -23.01
CA ALA A 325 -36.18 -11.62 -24.06
C ALA A 325 -35.25 -10.45 -23.72
N TRP A 326 -35.77 -9.41 -23.09
CA TRP A 326 -34.97 -8.30 -22.58
C TRP A 326 -34.04 -8.77 -21.44
N TRP A 327 -34.54 -9.59 -20.50
CA TRP A 327 -33.78 -10.17 -19.40
C TRP A 327 -32.69 -11.14 -19.91
N VAL A 328 -32.97 -11.98 -20.91
CA VAL A 328 -31.96 -12.82 -21.58
C VAL A 328 -30.95 -11.98 -22.33
N ARG A 329 -31.37 -10.89 -22.98
CA ARG A 329 -30.49 -10.02 -23.76
C ARG A 329 -29.61 -9.14 -22.86
N THR A 330 -30.11 -8.72 -21.71
CA THR A 330 -29.33 -7.96 -20.71
C THR A 330 -28.39 -8.84 -19.90
N ARG A 331 -28.56 -10.17 -19.92
CA ARG A 331 -27.66 -11.16 -19.35
C ARG A 331 -26.63 -11.73 -20.32
N GLN A 332 -26.58 -11.28 -21.56
CA GLN A 332 -25.44 -11.64 -22.40
C GLN A 332 -24.19 -10.98 -21.83
N ILE A 333 -23.44 -11.77 -21.06
CA ILE A 333 -22.11 -11.39 -20.60
C ILE A 333 -21.29 -11.09 -21.87
N PRO A 334 -20.70 -9.90 -22.01
CA PRO A 334 -19.90 -9.60 -23.17
C PRO A 334 -18.82 -10.67 -23.35
N PRO A 335 -18.54 -11.10 -24.60
CA PRO A 335 -17.51 -12.10 -24.82
C PRO A 335 -16.16 -11.63 -24.32
N ALA A 336 -15.30 -12.57 -23.92
CA ALA A 336 -13.93 -12.25 -23.58
C ALA A 336 -13.23 -11.60 -24.79
N MET A 337 -12.45 -10.56 -24.51
CA MET A 337 -11.64 -9.89 -25.52
C MET A 337 -10.17 -9.97 -25.09
N HIS A 338 -9.35 -10.58 -25.94
CA HIS A 338 -7.92 -10.74 -25.75
C HIS A 338 -7.16 -9.74 -26.59
N PHE A 339 -6.22 -9.04 -25.98
CA PHE A 339 -5.29 -8.18 -26.70
C PHE A 339 -3.93 -8.12 -25.98
N TYR A 340 -2.91 -7.75 -26.73
CA TYR A 340 -1.56 -7.59 -26.21
C TYR A 340 -1.22 -6.11 -26.10
N SER A 341 -0.76 -5.70 -24.94
CA SER A 341 -0.22 -4.34 -24.73
C SER A 341 1.30 -4.39 -24.76
N PRO A 342 1.93 -3.69 -25.69
CA PRO A 342 3.38 -3.58 -25.71
C PRO A 342 3.84 -2.78 -24.49
N VAL A 343 4.81 -3.34 -23.76
CA VAL A 343 5.51 -2.62 -22.70
C VAL A 343 6.96 -2.38 -23.17
N PRO A 344 7.53 -1.19 -22.93
CA PRO A 344 8.87 -0.86 -23.42
C PRO A 344 9.98 -1.62 -22.68
N PHE A 345 9.64 -2.31 -21.59
CA PHE A 345 10.56 -3.06 -20.74
C PHE A 345 9.84 -4.25 -20.10
N PRO A 346 10.55 -5.35 -19.81
CA PRO A 346 9.99 -6.48 -19.09
C PRO A 346 9.61 -6.04 -17.68
N ALA A 347 8.36 -6.32 -17.28
CA ALA A 347 7.92 -6.13 -15.90
C ALA A 347 8.40 -7.31 -15.05
N ASN A 348 9.00 -7.03 -13.91
CA ASN A 348 9.41 -8.05 -12.94
C ASN A 348 8.30 -8.35 -11.93
N ASP A 349 7.26 -7.52 -11.91
CA ASP A 349 6.10 -7.69 -11.04
C ASP A 349 4.93 -6.84 -11.54
N VAL A 350 3.71 -7.30 -11.31
CA VAL A 350 2.50 -6.64 -11.80
C VAL A 350 1.40 -6.67 -10.74
N ALA A 351 0.68 -5.56 -10.59
CA ALA A 351 -0.50 -5.47 -9.74
C ALA A 351 -1.57 -4.61 -10.43
N LEU A 352 -2.76 -5.18 -10.64
CA LEU A 352 -3.89 -4.50 -11.24
C LEU A 352 -4.72 -3.77 -10.19
N SER A 353 -5.12 -2.53 -10.47
CA SER A 353 -5.97 -1.75 -9.55
C SER A 353 -7.34 -2.41 -9.36
N PRO A 354 -8.01 -2.21 -8.21
CA PRO A 354 -9.31 -2.83 -7.93
C PRO A 354 -10.38 -2.54 -8.99
N ASP A 355 -10.34 -1.37 -9.64
CA ASP A 355 -11.23 -0.99 -10.74
C ASP A 355 -10.84 -1.60 -12.10
N GLY A 356 -9.70 -2.28 -12.20
CA GLY A 356 -9.19 -2.92 -13.40
C GLY A 356 -8.67 -1.95 -14.48
N ARG A 357 -8.47 -0.67 -14.15
CA ARG A 357 -8.11 0.37 -15.12
C ARG A 357 -6.64 0.77 -15.13
N THR A 358 -5.94 0.51 -14.02
CA THR A 358 -4.53 0.91 -13.88
C THR A 358 -3.68 -0.27 -13.45
N LEU A 359 -2.58 -0.48 -14.14
CA LEU A 359 -1.58 -1.49 -13.81
C LEU A 359 -0.40 -0.82 -13.14
N ALA A 360 0.02 -1.31 -11.99
CA ALA A 360 1.30 -1.00 -11.38
C ALA A 360 2.30 -2.09 -11.78
N MET A 361 3.45 -1.69 -12.30
CA MET A 361 4.50 -2.58 -12.77
C MET A 361 5.83 -2.21 -12.14
N VAL A 362 6.61 -3.18 -11.73
CA VAL A 362 8.00 -2.96 -11.31
C VAL A 362 8.91 -3.17 -12.51
N ALA A 363 9.59 -2.12 -12.90
CA ALA A 363 10.53 -2.18 -14.01
C ALA A 363 11.73 -1.25 -13.78
N TYR A 364 12.82 -1.51 -14.49
CA TYR A 364 14.05 -0.75 -14.37
C TYR A 364 13.89 0.66 -14.97
N SER A 365 14.38 1.66 -14.26
CA SER A 365 14.49 3.04 -14.73
C SER A 365 15.97 3.39 -14.94
N ASP A 366 16.35 3.67 -16.18
CA ASP A 366 17.72 4.11 -16.48
C ASP A 366 18.05 5.44 -15.81
N GLN A 367 17.05 6.34 -15.66
CA GLN A 367 17.22 7.61 -14.98
C GLN A 367 17.53 7.44 -13.48
N ALA A 368 16.81 6.54 -12.81
CA ALA A 368 17.01 6.27 -11.39
C ALA A 368 18.13 5.23 -11.15
N ASN A 369 18.54 4.53 -12.20
CA ASN A 369 19.43 3.35 -12.14
C ASN A 369 18.98 2.30 -11.11
N LYS A 370 17.66 2.15 -10.98
CA LYS A 370 16.99 1.24 -10.03
C LYS A 370 15.67 0.77 -10.60
N TYR A 371 15.15 -0.30 -10.04
CA TYR A 371 13.77 -0.67 -10.27
C TYR A 371 12.85 0.32 -9.56
N VAL A 372 11.80 0.77 -10.25
CA VAL A 372 10.77 1.67 -9.73
C VAL A 372 9.40 1.13 -10.11
N ILE A 373 8.37 1.60 -9.42
CA ILE A 373 7.00 1.31 -9.82
C ILE A 373 6.61 2.27 -10.95
N TRP A 374 6.07 1.69 -12.03
CA TRP A 374 5.45 2.41 -13.13
C TRP A 374 3.95 2.16 -13.11
N THR A 375 3.17 3.19 -13.35
CA THR A 375 1.73 3.03 -13.57
C THR A 375 1.41 3.11 -15.06
N HIS A 376 0.54 2.22 -15.54
CA HIS A 376 0.08 2.13 -16.92
C HIS A 376 -1.44 1.99 -16.95
N LYS A 377 -2.15 2.83 -17.70
CA LYS A 377 -3.60 2.67 -17.89
C LYS A 377 -3.88 1.54 -18.87
N VAL A 378 -4.71 0.59 -18.48
CA VAL A 378 -5.14 -0.53 -19.34
C VAL A 378 -5.76 0.02 -20.60
N GLY A 379 -5.20 -0.35 -21.76
CA GLY A 379 -5.60 0.18 -23.07
C GLY A 379 -5.12 1.62 -23.37
N GLY A 380 -4.35 2.25 -22.47
CA GLY A 380 -3.76 3.58 -22.68
C GLY A 380 -2.39 3.52 -23.35
N ARG A 381 -1.88 4.69 -23.73
CA ARG A 381 -0.50 4.87 -24.23
C ARG A 381 0.36 5.56 -23.16
N GLY A 382 1.55 5.04 -22.97
CA GLY A 382 2.54 5.60 -22.04
C GLY A 382 2.46 5.06 -20.61
N GLN A 383 3.58 5.15 -19.92
CA GLN A 383 3.77 4.76 -18.52
C GLN A 383 4.31 5.95 -17.74
N THR A 384 3.94 6.02 -16.45
CA THR A 384 4.38 7.10 -15.56
C THR A 384 5.10 6.47 -14.36
N PRO A 385 6.36 6.86 -14.09
CA PRO A 385 7.05 6.39 -12.90
C PRO A 385 6.43 7.01 -11.65
N VAL A 386 6.35 6.23 -10.58
CA VAL A 386 5.88 6.70 -9.28
C VAL A 386 7.11 7.17 -8.47
N PRO A 387 7.22 8.47 -8.17
CA PRO A 387 8.39 9.00 -7.46
C PRO A 387 8.56 8.41 -6.06
N GLY A 388 9.80 8.21 -5.60
CA GLY A 388 10.12 7.68 -4.27
C GLY A 388 9.97 6.16 -4.14
N THR A 389 9.75 5.46 -5.26
CA THR A 389 9.61 3.99 -5.28
C THR A 389 10.88 3.26 -5.72
N GLU A 390 12.05 3.90 -5.62
CA GLU A 390 13.34 3.32 -5.99
C GLU A 390 13.66 2.08 -5.15
N GLY A 391 13.95 0.97 -5.84
CA GLY A 391 14.19 -0.34 -5.25
C GLY A 391 12.91 -1.11 -4.89
N ALA A 392 11.77 -0.69 -5.43
CA ALA A 392 10.48 -1.33 -5.17
C ALA A 392 10.39 -2.77 -5.67
N SER A 393 9.62 -3.59 -4.94
CA SER A 393 9.18 -4.92 -5.32
C SER A 393 7.77 -5.19 -4.75
N HIS A 394 7.06 -6.12 -5.36
CA HIS A 394 5.78 -6.67 -4.92
C HIS A 394 4.74 -5.60 -4.57
N PRO A 395 4.37 -4.72 -5.52
CA PRO A 395 3.36 -3.71 -5.29
C PRO A 395 1.98 -4.35 -5.10
N PHE A 396 1.15 -3.72 -4.25
CA PHE A 396 -0.25 -4.06 -4.06
C PHE A 396 -1.07 -2.80 -3.80
N TRP A 397 -2.31 -2.81 -4.27
CA TRP A 397 -3.17 -1.64 -4.22
C TRP A 397 -3.92 -1.51 -2.89
N SER A 398 -4.17 -0.25 -2.49
CA SER A 398 -5.23 0.04 -1.52
C SER A 398 -6.60 -0.24 -2.14
N PRO A 399 -7.63 -0.60 -1.34
CA PRO A 399 -8.97 -0.91 -1.85
C PRO A 399 -9.61 0.20 -2.68
N ASP A 400 -9.28 1.44 -2.38
CA ASP A 400 -9.77 2.63 -3.10
C ASP A 400 -8.95 2.98 -4.37
N GLY A 401 -7.89 2.21 -4.66
CA GLY A 401 -7.03 2.42 -5.84
C GLY A 401 -6.18 3.70 -5.82
N ARG A 402 -6.05 4.37 -4.65
CA ARG A 402 -5.32 5.65 -4.54
C ARG A 402 -3.89 5.50 -4.07
N SER A 403 -3.58 4.42 -3.39
CA SER A 403 -2.26 4.17 -2.82
C SER A 403 -1.73 2.81 -3.25
N LEU A 404 -0.41 2.68 -3.23
CA LEU A 404 0.31 1.43 -3.42
C LEU A 404 1.09 1.10 -2.16
N GLY A 405 0.90 -0.12 -1.63
CA GLY A 405 1.83 -0.76 -0.73
C GLY A 405 2.94 -1.43 -1.52
N PHE A 406 4.18 -1.41 -1.06
CA PHE A 406 5.32 -2.06 -1.72
C PHE A 406 6.49 -2.26 -0.77
N PHE A 407 7.45 -3.08 -1.15
CA PHE A 407 8.66 -3.32 -0.37
C PHE A 407 9.86 -2.62 -1.03
N ALA A 408 10.64 -1.91 -0.22
CA ALA A 408 11.90 -1.31 -0.68
C ALA A 408 12.83 -1.04 0.51
N ASN A 409 14.13 -1.32 0.32
CA ASN A 409 15.17 -1.07 1.32
C ASN A 409 14.90 -1.76 2.69
N GLY A 410 14.36 -2.99 2.66
CA GLY A 410 14.07 -3.78 3.85
C GLY A 410 12.85 -3.31 4.64
N LYS A 411 11.97 -2.50 4.03
CA LYS A 411 10.76 -1.97 4.68
C LYS A 411 9.54 -2.15 3.79
N LEU A 412 8.38 -2.33 4.42
CA LEU A 412 7.08 -2.11 3.82
C LEU A 412 6.84 -0.60 3.76
N LYS A 413 6.47 -0.10 2.59
CA LYS A 413 6.22 1.32 2.32
C LYS A 413 4.86 1.53 1.65
N LYS A 414 4.36 2.75 1.73
CA LYS A 414 3.14 3.22 1.08
C LYS A 414 3.46 4.44 0.22
N ALA A 415 3.01 4.44 -1.04
CA ALA A 415 3.03 5.59 -1.93
C ALA A 415 1.60 6.04 -2.23
N ASP A 416 1.32 7.32 -2.11
CA ASP A 416 0.07 7.93 -2.57
C ASP A 416 0.24 8.41 -4.01
N LEU A 417 -0.63 7.95 -4.91
CA LEU A 417 -0.55 8.27 -6.34
C LEU A 417 -1.00 9.69 -6.68
N SER A 418 -1.60 10.40 -5.74
CA SER A 418 -1.93 11.83 -5.89
C SER A 418 -0.73 12.77 -5.72
N GLY A 419 0.48 12.23 -5.47
CA GLY A 419 1.73 13.00 -5.36
C GLY A 419 2.21 13.22 -3.91
N GLY A 420 1.73 12.38 -2.96
CA GLY A 420 2.19 12.39 -1.57
C GLY A 420 3.62 11.85 -1.39
N LEU A 421 4.21 12.10 -0.21
CA LEU A 421 5.49 11.51 0.18
C LEU A 421 5.33 10.01 0.44
N VAL A 422 6.34 9.23 0.05
CA VAL A 422 6.41 7.80 0.38
C VAL A 422 6.64 7.63 1.88
N GLN A 423 5.76 6.88 2.52
CA GLN A 423 5.77 6.59 3.95
C GLN A 423 6.30 5.18 4.23
N GLY A 424 7.23 5.03 5.18
CA GLY A 424 7.60 3.73 5.76
C GLY A 424 6.55 3.28 6.78
N LEU A 425 6.07 2.03 6.65
CA LEU A 425 5.05 1.48 7.53
C LEU A 425 5.64 0.52 8.59
N GLY A 426 6.59 -0.33 8.20
CA GLY A 426 7.19 -1.33 9.07
C GLY A 426 8.40 -2.03 8.44
N ASP A 427 9.11 -2.82 9.24
CA ASP A 427 10.24 -3.60 8.76
C ASP A 427 9.79 -4.83 7.95
N ALA A 428 10.42 -5.03 6.80
CA ALA A 428 10.17 -6.15 5.90
C ALA A 428 11.46 -6.46 5.11
N PRO A 429 12.46 -7.09 5.74
CA PRO A 429 13.79 -7.27 5.16
C PRO A 429 13.78 -8.07 3.85
N ASN A 430 12.83 -8.99 3.68
CA ASN A 430 12.62 -9.79 2.47
C ASN A 430 11.13 -10.02 2.21
N GLY A 431 10.38 -8.95 2.00
CA GLY A 431 8.93 -9.00 1.80
C GLY A 431 8.50 -9.96 0.68
N ARG A 432 7.39 -10.67 0.90
CA ARG A 432 6.79 -11.64 -0.04
C ARG A 432 5.29 -11.40 -0.19
N GLY A 433 4.97 -10.23 -0.74
CA GLY A 433 3.60 -9.83 -1.02
C GLY A 433 2.85 -9.24 0.16
N GLY A 434 1.80 -8.53 -0.19
CA GLY A 434 0.88 -7.91 0.76
C GLY A 434 -0.49 -7.70 0.14
N THR A 435 -1.47 -7.46 0.98
CA THR A 435 -2.85 -7.14 0.61
C THR A 435 -3.43 -6.14 1.61
N TRP A 436 -4.46 -5.43 1.19
CA TRP A 436 -5.01 -4.31 1.96
C TRP A 436 -6.54 -4.38 1.97
N ASN A 437 -7.17 -4.37 3.14
CA ASN A 437 -8.62 -4.38 3.26
C ASN A 437 -9.22 -2.96 3.43
N ALA A 438 -10.54 -2.87 3.37
CA ALA A 438 -11.25 -1.59 3.44
C ALA A 438 -11.11 -0.90 4.82
N GLU A 439 -10.90 -1.67 5.89
CA GLU A 439 -10.71 -1.16 7.26
C GLU A 439 -9.29 -0.61 7.49
N GLY A 440 -8.44 -0.60 6.47
CA GLY A 440 -7.08 -0.09 6.59
C GLY A 440 -6.08 -1.07 7.21
N THR A 441 -6.41 -2.35 7.29
CA THR A 441 -5.50 -3.40 7.70
C THR A 441 -4.69 -3.90 6.50
N ILE A 442 -3.37 -3.93 6.64
CA ILE A 442 -2.45 -4.53 5.67
C ILE A 442 -1.98 -5.88 6.21
N LEU A 443 -2.13 -6.93 5.39
CA LEU A 443 -1.46 -8.21 5.59
C LEU A 443 -0.23 -8.26 4.70
N PHE A 444 0.88 -8.77 5.22
CA PHE A 444 2.11 -8.91 4.47
C PHE A 444 3.00 -10.02 5.03
N SER A 445 3.86 -10.54 4.20
CA SER A 445 4.94 -11.42 4.62
C SER A 445 6.23 -10.60 4.72
N PRO A 446 6.79 -10.37 5.92
CA PRO A 446 7.95 -9.50 6.08
C PRO A 446 9.26 -10.17 5.68
N ASN A 447 9.31 -11.51 5.72
CA ASN A 447 10.51 -12.28 5.44
C ASN A 447 10.17 -13.65 4.86
N VAL A 448 11.15 -14.26 4.19
CA VAL A 448 11.02 -15.56 3.52
C VAL A 448 10.70 -16.69 4.48
N PHE A 449 11.14 -16.63 5.73
CA PHE A 449 11.02 -17.70 6.73
C PHE A 449 10.05 -17.36 7.87
N THR A 450 8.99 -16.61 7.56
CA THR A 450 8.00 -16.20 8.57
C THR A 450 6.58 -16.47 8.09
N GLY A 451 5.65 -16.41 9.05
CA GLY A 451 4.22 -16.36 8.78
C GLY A 451 3.77 -15.02 8.17
N ILE A 452 2.47 -14.83 8.06
CA ILE A 452 1.84 -13.57 7.66
C ILE A 452 1.69 -12.67 8.89
N TYR A 453 1.94 -11.39 8.68
CA TYR A 453 1.81 -10.33 9.67
C TYR A 453 0.70 -9.36 9.28
N ARG A 454 0.06 -8.75 10.28
CA ARG A 454 -0.86 -7.63 10.08
C ARG A 454 -0.24 -6.32 10.57
N LEU A 455 -0.58 -5.23 9.91
CA LEU A 455 -0.16 -3.87 10.24
C LEU A 455 -1.26 -2.88 9.83
N SER A 456 -1.40 -1.78 10.55
CA SER A 456 -2.26 -0.68 10.10
C SER A 456 -1.65 0.05 8.90
N SER A 457 -2.49 0.51 7.97
CA SER A 457 -2.07 1.36 6.82
C SER A 457 -1.47 2.71 7.23
N PHE A 458 -1.53 3.05 8.51
CA PHE A 458 -0.88 4.21 9.12
C PHE A 458 0.49 3.88 9.75
N GLY A 459 0.88 2.60 9.73
CA GLY A 459 2.09 2.10 10.37
C GLY A 459 1.83 1.56 11.78
N GLY A 460 2.90 1.24 12.50
CA GLY A 460 2.85 0.71 13.86
C GLY A 460 3.72 -0.54 14.03
N THR A 461 3.44 -1.34 15.04
CA THR A 461 4.17 -2.60 15.30
C THR A 461 3.49 -3.75 14.56
N PRO A 462 4.19 -4.46 13.66
CA PRO A 462 3.65 -5.63 12.99
C PRO A 462 3.31 -6.75 13.98
N ILE A 463 2.17 -7.40 13.78
CA ILE A 463 1.70 -8.52 14.61
C ILE A 463 1.61 -9.78 13.74
N GLU A 464 2.28 -10.85 14.14
CA GLU A 464 2.20 -12.13 13.45
C GLU A 464 0.81 -12.76 13.66
N ILE A 465 0.18 -13.19 12.56
CA ILE A 465 -1.18 -13.80 12.60
C ILE A 465 -1.19 -15.26 12.13
N THR A 466 -0.18 -15.72 11.39
CA THR A 466 -0.03 -17.13 11.06
C THR A 466 1.35 -17.61 11.48
N LYS A 467 1.46 -18.88 11.91
CA LYS A 467 2.73 -19.51 12.28
C LYS A 467 3.02 -20.69 11.37
N LEU A 468 4.30 -20.89 11.04
CA LEU A 468 4.75 -22.01 10.25
C LEU A 468 4.51 -23.33 10.99
N ASP A 469 3.98 -24.33 10.30
CA ASP A 469 3.75 -25.67 10.85
C ASP A 469 4.84 -26.63 10.38
N ALA A 470 5.75 -26.97 11.27
CA ALA A 470 6.85 -27.89 10.99
C ALA A 470 6.37 -29.32 10.63
N SER A 471 5.18 -29.74 11.10
CA SER A 471 4.61 -31.05 10.76
C SER A 471 4.18 -31.15 9.30
N ARG A 472 3.90 -30.01 8.66
CA ARG A 472 3.60 -29.86 7.25
C ARG A 472 4.80 -29.44 6.40
N PHE A 473 5.99 -29.35 6.99
CA PHE A 473 7.22 -28.89 6.36
C PHE A 473 7.16 -27.42 5.88
N GLU A 474 6.29 -26.58 6.46
CA GLU A 474 6.16 -25.20 6.07
C GLU A 474 7.44 -24.42 6.39
N SER A 475 7.96 -23.73 5.41
CA SER A 475 9.14 -22.88 5.52
C SER A 475 8.80 -21.40 5.37
N SER A 476 7.65 -21.06 4.74
CA SER A 476 7.27 -19.72 4.39
C SER A 476 5.76 -19.59 4.20
N HIS A 477 5.17 -18.51 4.70
CA HIS A 477 3.87 -18.05 4.26
C HIS A 477 4.01 -16.78 3.44
N ARG A 478 3.41 -16.72 2.23
CA ARG A 478 3.61 -15.62 1.29
C ARG A 478 2.36 -15.33 0.46
N TRP A 479 2.36 -14.19 -0.22
CA TRP A 479 1.33 -13.76 -1.17
C TRP A 479 -0.08 -13.72 -0.55
N PRO A 480 -0.29 -13.05 0.60
CA PRO A 480 -1.62 -12.95 1.19
C PRO A 480 -2.56 -12.16 0.28
N VAL A 481 -3.84 -12.58 0.24
CA VAL A 481 -4.94 -11.91 -0.48
C VAL A 481 -6.19 -11.96 0.38
N PHE A 482 -6.75 -10.80 0.73
CA PHE A 482 -8.02 -10.73 1.43
C PHE A 482 -9.17 -11.29 0.60
N LEU A 483 -10.09 -11.96 1.27
CA LEU A 483 -11.42 -12.27 0.73
C LEU A 483 -12.34 -11.06 0.90
N PRO A 484 -13.51 -11.02 0.21
CA PRO A 484 -14.40 -9.85 0.23
C PRO A 484 -14.93 -9.42 1.60
N ASP A 485 -14.94 -10.33 2.57
CA ASP A 485 -15.35 -10.04 3.94
C ASP A 485 -14.33 -9.21 4.73
N GLY A 486 -13.12 -8.98 4.17
CA GLY A 486 -12.03 -8.23 4.79
C GLY A 486 -11.43 -8.87 6.05
N ARG A 487 -11.90 -10.06 6.47
CA ARG A 487 -11.48 -10.78 7.69
C ARG A 487 -10.75 -12.07 7.40
N HIS A 488 -11.18 -12.80 6.37
CA HIS A 488 -10.50 -14.00 5.89
C HIS A 488 -9.56 -13.66 4.74
N PHE A 489 -8.50 -14.43 4.60
CA PHE A 489 -7.50 -14.24 3.57
C PHE A 489 -6.94 -15.58 3.09
N LEU A 490 -6.51 -15.60 1.85
CA LEU A 490 -5.76 -16.70 1.28
C LEU A 490 -4.27 -16.38 1.31
N PHE A 491 -3.43 -17.42 1.43
CA PHE A 491 -1.97 -17.28 1.34
C PHE A 491 -1.35 -18.57 0.84
N LEU A 492 -0.18 -18.49 0.24
CA LEU A 492 0.62 -19.65 -0.12
C LEU A 492 1.44 -20.08 1.11
N ALA A 493 1.25 -21.33 1.57
CA ALA A 493 2.20 -21.99 2.44
C ALA A 493 3.18 -22.79 1.57
N ASP A 494 4.44 -22.43 1.64
CA ASP A 494 5.51 -22.94 0.82
C ASP A 494 6.56 -23.65 1.66
N ASN A 495 7.15 -24.71 1.10
CA ASN A 495 8.29 -25.37 1.69
C ASN A 495 9.47 -25.41 0.71
N PHE A 496 10.67 -25.26 1.24
CA PHE A 496 11.90 -25.31 0.45
C PHE A 496 12.50 -26.71 0.39
N SER A 497 11.80 -27.72 0.92
CA SER A 497 12.22 -29.13 0.87
C SER A 497 11.81 -29.77 -0.46
N GLU A 498 12.10 -31.07 -0.58
CA GLU A 498 11.69 -31.88 -1.73
C GLU A 498 10.17 -32.17 -1.75
N HIS A 499 9.44 -31.85 -0.68
CA HIS A 499 8.01 -32.13 -0.53
C HIS A 499 7.12 -31.02 -1.14
N LEU A 500 7.37 -30.67 -2.40
CA LEU A 500 6.60 -29.62 -3.11
C LEU A 500 5.10 -29.94 -3.22
N GLU A 501 4.73 -31.20 -3.10
CA GLU A 501 3.33 -31.65 -3.06
C GLU A 501 2.59 -31.19 -1.79
N LYS A 502 3.33 -30.72 -0.78
CA LYS A 502 2.77 -30.12 0.45
C LYS A 502 2.48 -28.62 0.32
N ASN A 503 3.02 -27.99 -0.72
CA ASN A 503 2.72 -26.57 -0.97
C ASN A 503 1.24 -26.40 -1.32
N GLY A 504 0.63 -25.35 -0.82
CA GLY A 504 -0.77 -25.11 -1.08
C GLY A 504 -1.24 -23.69 -0.74
N ILE A 505 -2.39 -23.36 -1.27
CA ILE A 505 -3.14 -22.16 -0.90
C ILE A 505 -3.97 -22.49 0.32
N PHE A 506 -3.73 -21.75 1.39
CA PHE A 506 -4.41 -21.91 2.67
C PHE A 506 -5.34 -20.72 2.96
N LEU A 507 -6.40 -20.99 3.67
CA LEU A 507 -7.27 -20.00 4.29
C LEU A 507 -6.75 -19.66 5.69
N GLY A 508 -6.63 -18.36 5.99
CA GLY A 508 -6.39 -17.81 7.31
C GLY A 508 -7.48 -16.83 7.72
N SER A 509 -7.51 -16.41 8.97
CA SER A 509 -8.44 -15.45 9.53
C SER A 509 -7.74 -14.43 10.42
N LEU A 510 -8.24 -13.19 10.48
CA LEU A 510 -7.79 -12.19 11.45
C LEU A 510 -8.16 -12.56 12.89
N ASP A 511 -9.16 -13.43 13.06
CA ASP A 511 -9.77 -13.77 14.35
C ASP A 511 -9.27 -15.10 14.91
N SER A 512 -8.59 -15.93 14.11
CA SER A 512 -8.11 -17.26 14.51
C SER A 512 -6.73 -17.54 13.93
N ALA A 513 -5.89 -18.21 14.69
CA ALA A 513 -4.60 -18.70 14.22
C ALA A 513 -4.70 -20.01 13.40
N GLU A 514 -5.90 -20.61 13.30
CA GLU A 514 -6.10 -21.82 12.53
C GLU A 514 -6.01 -21.58 11.03
N THR A 515 -5.35 -22.48 10.33
CA THR A 515 -5.21 -22.42 8.87
C THR A 515 -5.78 -23.68 8.22
N ARG A 516 -6.43 -23.53 7.06
CA ARG A 516 -7.06 -24.64 6.34
C ARG A 516 -6.57 -24.69 4.90
N LEU A 517 -6.12 -25.83 4.45
CA LEU A 517 -5.77 -26.05 3.04
C LEU A 517 -7.01 -25.93 2.16
N ILE A 518 -6.89 -25.12 1.10
CA ILE A 518 -7.92 -24.97 0.06
C ILE A 518 -7.56 -25.80 -1.18
N VAL A 519 -6.33 -25.67 -1.68
CA VAL A 519 -5.85 -26.42 -2.86
C VAL A 519 -4.33 -26.55 -2.83
N ASN A 520 -3.82 -27.69 -3.29
CA ASN A 520 -2.39 -27.84 -3.52
C ASN A 520 -1.99 -27.00 -4.75
N ALA A 521 -1.09 -26.06 -4.54
CA ALA A 521 -0.58 -25.15 -5.56
C ALA A 521 0.80 -24.65 -5.17
N THR A 522 1.55 -24.18 -6.15
CA THR A 522 2.91 -23.68 -5.97
C THR A 522 3.03 -22.24 -6.42
N SER A 523 1.97 -21.45 -6.34
CA SER A 523 1.96 -20.03 -6.74
C SER A 523 1.07 -19.20 -5.82
N ASN A 524 1.20 -17.87 -5.96
CA ASN A 524 0.20 -16.94 -5.50
C ASN A 524 -1.19 -17.28 -6.07
N ALA A 525 -2.22 -16.82 -5.37
CA ALA A 525 -3.61 -16.92 -5.82
C ALA A 525 -4.29 -15.56 -5.82
N ALA A 526 -5.38 -15.44 -6.55
CA ALA A 526 -6.28 -14.30 -6.49
C ALA A 526 -7.73 -14.77 -6.45
N TYR A 527 -8.51 -14.19 -5.55
CA TYR A 527 -9.97 -14.33 -5.55
C TYR A 527 -10.57 -13.20 -6.36
N VAL A 528 -11.60 -13.51 -7.14
CA VAL A 528 -12.36 -12.51 -7.90
C VAL A 528 -13.83 -12.89 -8.00
N ASP A 529 -14.72 -11.90 -7.88
CA ASP A 529 -16.15 -12.08 -8.14
C ASP A 529 -16.41 -12.44 -9.62
N PRO A 530 -17.41 -13.29 -9.90
CA PRO A 530 -18.47 -13.80 -9.03
C PRO A 530 -18.17 -15.15 -8.34
N GLY A 531 -16.96 -15.37 -7.83
CA GLY A 531 -16.62 -16.58 -7.09
C GLY A 531 -15.67 -17.49 -7.84
N TYR A 532 -14.51 -16.97 -8.19
CA TYR A 532 -13.41 -17.74 -8.78
C TYR A 532 -12.12 -17.55 -7.98
N LEU A 533 -11.38 -18.64 -7.83
CA LEU A 533 -9.99 -18.65 -7.39
C LEU A 533 -9.11 -18.88 -8.61
N LEU A 534 -8.20 -17.92 -8.86
CA LEU A 534 -7.19 -18.04 -9.91
C LEU A 534 -5.84 -18.40 -9.28
N TYR A 535 -5.16 -19.37 -9.86
CA TYR A 535 -3.82 -19.79 -9.46
C TYR A 535 -3.08 -20.45 -10.62
N TRP A 536 -1.76 -20.51 -10.53
CA TRP A 536 -0.93 -21.11 -11.57
C TRP A 536 -0.79 -22.60 -11.37
N ARG A 537 -1.01 -23.39 -12.42
CA ARG A 537 -0.90 -24.84 -12.44
C ARG A 537 -0.47 -25.32 -13.83
N ASP A 538 0.50 -26.23 -13.88
CA ASP A 538 0.94 -26.88 -15.12
C ASP A 538 1.29 -25.92 -16.26
N LYS A 539 2.01 -24.82 -15.93
CA LYS A 539 2.42 -23.70 -16.80
C LYS A 539 1.31 -22.79 -17.28
N SER A 540 0.09 -22.96 -16.79
CA SER A 540 -1.06 -22.15 -17.17
C SER A 540 -1.68 -21.48 -15.95
N LEU A 541 -2.30 -20.32 -16.13
CA LEU A 541 -3.19 -19.73 -15.17
C LEU A 541 -4.54 -20.40 -15.27
N VAL A 542 -5.01 -20.98 -14.19
CA VAL A 542 -6.31 -21.64 -14.12
C VAL A 542 -7.26 -20.89 -13.20
N ALA A 543 -8.55 -20.98 -13.48
CA ALA A 543 -9.64 -20.52 -12.63
C ALA A 543 -10.50 -21.68 -12.20
N GLN A 544 -10.87 -21.72 -10.92
CA GLN A 544 -11.77 -22.72 -10.35
C GLN A 544 -12.85 -22.04 -9.53
N ARG A 545 -14.08 -22.56 -9.56
CA ARG A 545 -15.18 -22.02 -8.74
C ARG A 545 -14.85 -22.12 -7.27
N PHE A 546 -15.00 -21.01 -6.56
CA PHE A 546 -14.74 -20.87 -5.14
C PHE A 546 -15.88 -20.12 -4.44
N ASP A 547 -16.53 -20.78 -3.50
CA ASP A 547 -17.55 -20.17 -2.66
C ASP A 547 -16.87 -19.47 -1.47
N SER A 548 -16.89 -18.14 -1.45
CA SER A 548 -16.29 -17.32 -0.38
C SER A 548 -17.05 -17.35 0.94
N ARG A 549 -18.25 -17.96 1.01
CA ARG A 549 -19.01 -18.14 2.25
C ARG A 549 -18.70 -19.46 2.95
N SER A 550 -18.61 -20.53 2.19
CA SER A 550 -18.23 -21.86 2.71
C SER A 550 -16.73 -22.13 2.61
N TYR A 551 -16.01 -21.27 1.87
CA TYR A 551 -14.57 -21.39 1.56
C TYR A 551 -14.22 -22.73 0.91
N THR A 552 -15.04 -23.16 -0.04
CA THR A 552 -14.87 -24.46 -0.74
C THR A 552 -14.73 -24.27 -2.24
N LEU A 553 -13.88 -25.09 -2.84
CA LEU A 553 -13.76 -25.23 -4.28
C LEU A 553 -14.81 -26.18 -4.83
N SER A 554 -15.26 -25.91 -6.04
CA SER A 554 -16.16 -26.79 -6.79
C SER A 554 -15.83 -26.82 -8.27
N GLY A 555 -16.14 -27.91 -8.94
CA GLY A 555 -15.81 -28.12 -10.36
C GLY A 555 -14.32 -28.31 -10.62
N GLU A 556 -13.98 -28.64 -11.85
CA GLU A 556 -12.60 -28.77 -12.31
C GLU A 556 -11.98 -27.40 -12.63
N PRO A 557 -10.68 -27.18 -12.37
CA PRO A 557 -10.00 -25.96 -12.79
C PRO A 557 -9.95 -25.87 -14.32
N ARG A 558 -10.24 -24.69 -14.87
CA ARG A 558 -10.18 -24.41 -16.32
C ARG A 558 -9.07 -23.41 -16.61
N THR A 559 -8.35 -23.62 -17.71
CA THR A 559 -7.32 -22.70 -18.17
C THR A 559 -7.94 -21.36 -18.62
N VAL A 560 -7.37 -20.27 -18.12
CA VAL A 560 -7.73 -18.88 -18.48
C VAL A 560 -6.69 -18.28 -19.41
N SER A 561 -5.42 -18.57 -19.15
CA SER A 561 -4.31 -18.07 -19.97
C SER A 561 -3.16 -19.07 -19.94
N ASP A 562 -2.66 -19.39 -21.11
CA ASP A 562 -1.43 -20.15 -21.29
C ASP A 562 -0.21 -19.18 -21.25
N GLU A 563 0.98 -19.72 -20.99
CA GLU A 563 2.24 -18.96 -21.06
C GLU A 563 2.38 -17.78 -20.06
N VAL A 564 1.63 -17.82 -18.93
CA VAL A 564 1.84 -16.85 -17.86
C VAL A 564 3.23 -17.03 -17.28
N GLN A 565 4.00 -15.96 -17.23
CA GLN A 565 5.34 -15.99 -16.64
C GLN A 565 5.26 -16.35 -15.17
N PHE A 566 6.01 -17.37 -14.79
CA PHE A 566 6.16 -17.82 -13.41
C PHE A 566 7.61 -17.63 -12.95
N LEU A 567 7.77 -17.08 -11.75
CA LEU A 567 9.06 -16.89 -11.08
C LEU A 567 9.23 -17.98 -10.01
N PRO A 568 9.82 -19.12 -10.36
CA PRO A 568 9.84 -20.30 -9.49
C PRO A 568 10.71 -20.12 -8.24
N GLN A 569 11.64 -19.14 -8.21
CA GLN A 569 12.49 -18.84 -7.04
C GLN A 569 11.70 -18.19 -5.89
N ILE A 570 10.56 -17.60 -6.20
CA ILE A 570 9.70 -16.93 -5.21
C ILE A 570 8.25 -17.39 -5.28
N ASP A 571 7.93 -18.38 -6.11
CA ASP A 571 6.61 -18.97 -6.29
C ASP A 571 5.55 -17.94 -6.67
N LEU A 572 5.91 -17.07 -7.63
CA LEU A 572 5.06 -15.96 -8.09
C LEU A 572 4.72 -16.12 -9.58
N ALA A 573 3.44 -16.25 -9.89
CA ALA A 573 2.91 -16.07 -11.22
C ALA A 573 2.58 -14.59 -11.45
N LEU A 574 3.03 -14.03 -12.58
CA LEU A 574 2.87 -12.60 -12.86
C LEU A 574 1.53 -12.32 -13.53
N PHE A 575 0.49 -12.17 -12.71
CA PHE A 575 -0.84 -11.80 -13.14
C PHE A 575 -1.54 -10.89 -12.14
N GLY A 576 -2.50 -10.14 -12.60
CA GLY A 576 -3.42 -9.35 -11.79
C GLY A 576 -4.82 -9.46 -12.34
N VAL A 577 -5.81 -9.57 -11.44
CA VAL A 577 -7.23 -9.66 -11.82
C VAL A 577 -8.04 -8.68 -10.99
N ALA A 578 -9.08 -8.11 -11.61
CA ALA A 578 -10.00 -7.19 -10.95
C ALA A 578 -11.44 -7.68 -11.07
N SER A 579 -12.29 -7.30 -10.13
CA SER A 579 -13.73 -7.59 -10.11
C SER A 579 -14.48 -7.00 -11.30
N SER A 580 -13.88 -6.02 -11.98
CA SER A 580 -14.38 -5.49 -13.26
C SER A 580 -14.33 -6.48 -14.43
N GLY A 581 -13.78 -7.69 -14.24
CA GLY A 581 -13.60 -8.69 -15.30
C GLY A 581 -12.33 -8.50 -16.13
N THR A 582 -11.42 -7.62 -15.70
CA THR A 582 -10.11 -7.42 -16.33
C THR A 582 -9.09 -8.38 -15.73
N LEU A 583 -8.38 -9.12 -16.55
CA LEU A 583 -7.21 -9.93 -16.22
C LEU A 583 -6.01 -9.41 -17.01
N VAL A 584 -4.89 -9.25 -16.35
CA VAL A 584 -3.59 -8.91 -16.97
C VAL A 584 -2.59 -9.98 -16.59
N ALA A 585 -1.86 -10.50 -17.55
CA ALA A 585 -0.78 -11.46 -17.32
C ALA A 585 0.48 -11.05 -18.09
N GLN A 586 1.63 -11.15 -17.44
CA GLN A 586 2.90 -11.06 -18.12
C GLN A 586 3.14 -12.39 -18.84
N THR A 587 3.35 -12.34 -20.15
CA THR A 587 3.71 -13.51 -20.94
C THR A 587 5.23 -13.62 -21.09
N GLY A 588 5.71 -14.77 -21.53
CA GLY A 588 7.12 -14.99 -21.87
C GLY A 588 7.81 -16.05 -21.02
N LYS A 589 9.04 -16.35 -21.41
CA LYS A 589 9.86 -17.40 -20.79
C LYS A 589 10.79 -16.78 -19.75
N GLY A 590 10.45 -17.00 -18.49
CA GLY A 590 11.48 -17.07 -17.49
C GLY A 590 11.77 -15.82 -16.66
N ALA A 591 12.53 -16.06 -15.62
CA ALA A 591 13.07 -15.11 -14.69
C ALA A 591 13.96 -14.06 -15.40
N ALA A 592 14.12 -12.91 -14.77
CA ALA A 592 15.09 -11.91 -15.21
C ALA A 592 16.48 -12.53 -15.38
N ARG A 593 16.91 -12.64 -16.61
CA ARG A 593 18.23 -13.21 -16.96
C ARG A 593 19.32 -12.20 -16.65
N SER A 594 20.51 -12.70 -16.41
CA SER A 594 21.70 -11.90 -16.18
C SER A 594 22.88 -12.44 -16.96
N GLN A 595 23.90 -11.61 -17.09
CA GLN A 595 25.16 -11.93 -17.75
C GLN A 595 26.32 -11.60 -16.84
N LEU A 596 27.23 -12.52 -16.62
CA LEU A 596 28.46 -12.20 -15.93
C LEU A 596 29.38 -11.43 -16.88
N THR A 597 29.81 -10.25 -16.45
CA THR A 597 30.58 -9.31 -17.27
C THR A 597 31.77 -8.79 -16.50
N TRP A 598 32.96 -8.83 -17.15
CA TRP A 598 34.15 -8.21 -16.64
C TRP A 598 34.17 -6.72 -16.91
N PHE A 599 34.50 -5.94 -15.91
CA PHE A 599 34.72 -4.50 -15.99
C PHE A 599 36.15 -4.16 -15.55
N ASP A 600 36.73 -3.18 -16.19
CA ASP A 600 37.96 -2.54 -15.69
C ASP A 600 37.60 -1.56 -14.54
N ARG A 601 38.61 -0.99 -13.91
CA ARG A 601 38.44 -0.04 -12.80
C ARG A 601 37.71 1.25 -13.19
N ASN A 602 37.64 1.56 -14.47
CA ASN A 602 36.92 2.73 -15.00
C ASN A 602 35.50 2.41 -15.46
N GLY A 603 35.04 1.18 -15.24
CA GLY A 603 33.69 0.75 -15.61
C GLY A 603 33.52 0.39 -17.09
N ARG A 604 34.61 0.16 -17.85
CA ARG A 604 34.52 -0.33 -19.23
C ARG A 604 34.31 -1.84 -19.21
N PRO A 605 33.25 -2.36 -19.87
CA PRO A 605 33.09 -3.80 -20.03
C PRO A 605 34.26 -4.31 -20.93
N THR A 606 34.92 -5.39 -20.51
CA THR A 606 36.07 -5.97 -21.20
C THR A 606 35.80 -7.33 -21.81
N ALA A 607 34.90 -8.13 -21.17
CA ALA A 607 34.51 -9.45 -21.68
C ALA A 607 33.26 -9.91 -20.96
N THR A 608 32.48 -10.80 -21.59
CA THR A 608 31.41 -11.56 -20.94
C THR A 608 31.88 -12.96 -20.59
N VAL A 609 31.28 -13.59 -19.59
CA VAL A 609 31.65 -14.94 -19.14
C VAL A 609 30.42 -15.84 -19.25
N GLY A 610 30.49 -16.88 -20.06
CA GLY A 610 29.42 -17.83 -20.32
C GLY A 610 28.18 -17.21 -20.98
N PRO A 611 27.14 -18.00 -21.25
CA PRO A 611 25.87 -17.51 -21.81
C PRO A 611 25.00 -16.79 -20.74
N PRO A 612 24.09 -15.91 -21.15
CA PRO A 612 23.09 -15.35 -20.25
C PRO A 612 22.19 -16.42 -19.63
N GLY A 613 21.88 -16.25 -18.33
CA GLY A 613 21.07 -17.20 -17.58
C GLY A 613 20.50 -16.58 -16.32
N VAL A 614 19.82 -17.36 -15.50
CA VAL A 614 19.46 -16.98 -14.13
C VAL A 614 20.66 -17.30 -13.25
N LEU A 615 21.60 -16.34 -13.17
CA LEU A 615 22.90 -16.50 -12.53
C LEU A 615 22.95 -15.71 -11.22
N ALA A 616 23.69 -16.22 -10.20
CA ALA A 616 23.89 -15.53 -8.93
C ALA A 616 25.26 -15.86 -8.33
N ASN A 617 25.65 -15.09 -7.33
CA ASN A 617 26.76 -15.37 -6.42
C ASN A 617 28.11 -15.70 -7.10
N PRO A 618 28.63 -14.85 -8.02
CA PRO A 618 29.93 -15.09 -8.62
C PRO A 618 31.03 -15.05 -7.56
N SER A 619 31.93 -16.04 -7.57
CA SER A 619 33.04 -16.17 -6.61
C SER A 619 34.29 -16.64 -7.31
N LEU A 620 35.33 -15.80 -7.34
CA LEU A 620 36.61 -16.09 -7.97
C LEU A 620 37.47 -17.02 -7.11
N SER A 621 38.11 -17.99 -7.71
CA SER A 621 39.11 -18.80 -7.01
C SER A 621 40.32 -17.94 -6.56
N PRO A 622 41.03 -18.33 -5.49
CA PRO A 622 42.17 -17.57 -4.98
C PRO A 622 43.30 -17.33 -5.99
N ASP A 623 43.45 -18.21 -6.97
CA ASP A 623 44.45 -18.10 -8.07
C ASP A 623 43.91 -17.29 -9.28
N GLY A 624 42.60 -16.93 -9.28
CA GLY A 624 41.93 -16.17 -10.34
C GLY A 624 41.74 -16.95 -11.65
N ARG A 625 41.99 -18.27 -11.66
CA ARG A 625 41.85 -19.10 -12.87
C ARG A 625 40.46 -19.72 -13.04
N ARG A 626 39.69 -19.78 -11.97
CA ARG A 626 38.35 -20.36 -11.93
C ARG A 626 37.36 -19.42 -11.28
N MET A 627 36.11 -19.63 -11.60
CA MET A 627 35.00 -18.95 -10.99
C MET A 627 33.91 -19.98 -10.63
N ALA A 628 33.36 -19.89 -9.42
CA ALA A 628 32.13 -20.57 -9.05
C ALA A 628 30.98 -19.59 -9.16
N PHE A 629 29.81 -20.08 -9.54
CA PHE A 629 28.59 -19.27 -9.59
C PHE A 629 27.36 -20.19 -9.42
N ASP A 630 26.28 -19.60 -8.95
CA ASP A 630 25.01 -20.29 -8.86
C ASP A 630 24.22 -20.11 -10.17
N GLN A 631 23.61 -21.18 -10.66
CA GLN A 631 22.76 -21.15 -11.85
C GLN A 631 21.48 -21.91 -11.58
N ALA A 632 20.36 -21.36 -12.04
CA ALA A 632 19.07 -22.03 -11.93
C ALA A 632 19.05 -23.34 -12.72
N GLU A 633 18.53 -24.38 -12.11
CA GLU A 633 18.27 -25.67 -12.75
C GLU A 633 17.13 -25.57 -13.77
N ALA A 634 16.87 -26.67 -14.50
CA ALA A 634 15.86 -26.71 -15.57
C ALA A 634 14.44 -26.39 -15.07
N ASP A 635 14.15 -26.68 -13.78
CA ASP A 635 12.87 -26.34 -13.14
C ASP A 635 12.76 -24.85 -12.74
N GLY A 636 13.89 -24.11 -12.81
CA GLY A 636 14.01 -22.71 -12.42
C GLY A 636 13.88 -22.45 -10.91
N ARG A 637 13.54 -23.45 -10.10
CA ARG A 637 13.30 -23.31 -8.65
C ARG A 637 14.59 -23.46 -7.84
N ARG A 638 15.42 -24.38 -8.25
CA ARG A 638 16.62 -24.75 -7.54
C ARG A 638 17.83 -24.13 -8.21
N LEU A 639 18.80 -23.79 -7.39
CA LEU A 639 20.12 -23.36 -7.85
C LEU A 639 21.09 -24.54 -7.69
N GLY A 640 21.93 -24.73 -8.67
CA GLY A 640 23.10 -25.57 -8.60
C GLY A 640 24.36 -24.76 -8.72
N ILE A 641 25.45 -25.19 -8.14
CA ILE A 641 26.75 -24.53 -8.28
C ILE A 641 27.47 -25.07 -9.49
N TRP A 642 28.00 -24.17 -10.27
CA TRP A 642 28.80 -24.43 -11.48
C TRP A 642 30.19 -23.83 -11.32
N ILE A 643 31.19 -24.46 -11.90
CA ILE A 643 32.54 -23.94 -11.97
C ILE A 643 32.87 -23.68 -13.43
N HIS A 644 33.41 -22.48 -13.69
CA HIS A 644 33.89 -22.02 -14.98
C HIS A 644 35.39 -21.88 -14.93
N GLU A 645 36.08 -22.59 -15.80
CA GLU A 645 37.53 -22.47 -16.03
C GLU A 645 37.79 -21.25 -16.94
N LEU A 646 38.29 -20.15 -16.38
CA LEU A 646 38.47 -18.88 -17.09
C LEU A 646 39.60 -18.92 -18.13
N THR A 647 40.39 -19.99 -18.15
CA THR A 647 41.53 -20.15 -19.10
C THR A 647 41.13 -20.80 -20.42
N ASN A 648 40.10 -21.63 -20.42
CA ASN A 648 39.66 -22.41 -21.60
C ASN A 648 38.15 -22.36 -21.82
N ASP A 649 37.45 -21.55 -21.05
CA ASP A 649 36.00 -21.31 -21.13
C ASP A 649 35.12 -22.56 -20.84
N ALA A 650 35.66 -23.60 -20.18
CA ALA A 650 34.94 -24.81 -19.85
C ALA A 650 34.06 -24.58 -18.61
N VAL A 651 32.79 -24.96 -18.73
CA VAL A 651 31.81 -24.85 -17.64
C VAL A 651 31.36 -26.26 -17.19
N THR A 652 31.48 -26.54 -15.90
CA THR A 652 31.15 -27.85 -15.33
C THR A 652 30.18 -27.67 -14.15
N ARG A 653 29.16 -28.53 -14.08
CA ARG A 653 28.32 -28.62 -12.90
C ARG A 653 29.12 -29.17 -11.74
N PHE A 654 29.14 -28.44 -10.61
CA PHE A 654 29.92 -28.79 -9.43
C PHE A 654 29.11 -29.60 -8.41
N THR A 655 27.86 -29.16 -8.09
CA THR A 655 27.00 -29.90 -7.18
C THR A 655 26.14 -30.91 -7.92
N ILE A 656 26.02 -32.12 -7.39
CA ILE A 656 25.29 -33.24 -8.00
C ILE A 656 23.91 -33.40 -7.37
N ASP A 657 23.81 -33.12 -6.05
CA ASP A 657 22.56 -33.24 -5.31
C ASP A 657 21.49 -32.33 -5.92
N PRO A 658 20.25 -32.82 -6.11
CA PRO A 658 19.18 -32.08 -6.76
C PRO A 658 18.56 -30.96 -5.87
N SER A 659 18.94 -30.90 -4.61
CA SER A 659 18.46 -29.88 -3.68
C SER A 659 18.97 -28.48 -4.06
N LEU A 660 18.48 -27.46 -3.39
CA LEU A 660 19.04 -26.11 -3.51
C LEU A 660 20.49 -26.09 -3.01
N ASN A 661 21.44 -25.71 -3.87
CA ASN A 661 22.84 -25.53 -3.55
C ASN A 661 23.27 -24.14 -3.99
N GLN A 662 23.87 -23.34 -3.07
CA GLN A 662 24.16 -21.93 -3.32
C GLN A 662 25.36 -21.39 -2.55
N GLY A 663 25.89 -20.24 -3.00
CA GLY A 663 26.84 -19.43 -2.24
C GLY A 663 28.20 -20.13 -2.08
N ALA A 664 28.87 -20.39 -3.19
CA ALA A 664 30.19 -21.04 -3.21
C ALA A 664 31.28 -20.16 -2.60
N VAL A 665 32.03 -20.70 -1.63
CA VAL A 665 33.18 -20.07 -0.99
C VAL A 665 34.41 -20.98 -1.13
N TRP A 666 35.45 -20.44 -1.75
CA TRP A 666 36.69 -21.18 -1.97
C TRP A 666 37.56 -21.28 -0.73
N SER A 667 38.17 -22.43 -0.51
CA SER A 667 39.27 -22.55 0.46
C SER A 667 40.46 -21.68 0.04
N PRO A 668 41.28 -21.17 0.97
CA PRO A 668 42.41 -20.30 0.67
C PRO A 668 43.44 -20.91 -0.26
N ASP A 669 43.57 -22.23 -0.27
CA ASP A 669 44.45 -23.01 -1.17
C ASP A 669 43.79 -23.36 -2.51
N GLY A 670 42.50 -22.98 -2.70
CA GLY A 670 41.74 -23.27 -3.89
C GLY A 670 41.35 -24.72 -4.13
N LYS A 671 41.61 -25.64 -3.17
CA LYS A 671 41.38 -27.07 -3.34
C LYS A 671 40.02 -27.57 -2.93
N ARG A 672 39.26 -26.74 -2.19
CA ARG A 672 37.89 -27.06 -1.73
C ARG A 672 36.96 -25.88 -1.96
N VAL A 673 35.68 -26.18 -2.05
CA VAL A 673 34.61 -25.21 -2.08
C VAL A 673 33.61 -25.58 -0.98
N VAL A 674 33.26 -24.61 -0.13
CA VAL A 674 32.17 -24.69 0.83
C VAL A 674 30.93 -24.06 0.22
N PHE A 675 29.78 -24.61 0.48
CA PHE A 675 28.49 -24.11 -0.02
C PHE A 675 27.35 -24.45 0.94
N THR A 676 26.24 -23.77 0.77
CA THR A 676 25.00 -24.04 1.51
C THR A 676 24.09 -24.97 0.73
N SER A 677 23.51 -25.98 1.39
CA SER A 677 22.53 -26.89 0.79
C SER A 677 21.37 -27.18 1.78
N ASN A 678 20.14 -27.33 1.24
CA ASN A 678 18.96 -27.66 2.03
C ASN A 678 18.53 -29.14 1.93
N ARG A 679 19.41 -30.01 1.46
CA ARG A 679 19.15 -31.47 1.26
C ARG A 679 18.64 -32.23 2.50
N ASN A 680 18.81 -31.68 3.68
CA ASN A 680 18.30 -32.24 4.95
C ASN A 680 17.24 -31.34 5.59
N THR A 681 16.31 -30.80 4.80
CA THR A 681 15.19 -29.92 5.21
C THR A 681 15.61 -28.51 5.59
N PHE A 682 16.72 -28.36 6.33
CA PHE A 682 17.26 -27.06 6.72
C PHE A 682 18.59 -26.78 6.00
N GLN A 683 18.88 -25.53 5.75
CA GLN A 683 20.15 -25.16 5.14
C GLN A 683 21.33 -25.50 6.06
N ARG A 684 22.32 -26.22 5.51
CA ARG A 684 23.56 -26.64 6.17
C ARG A 684 24.76 -26.37 5.29
N LEU A 685 25.95 -26.38 5.89
CA LEU A 685 27.20 -26.14 5.19
C LEU A 685 27.83 -27.46 4.74
N TYR A 686 28.10 -27.56 3.46
CA TYR A 686 28.77 -28.70 2.81
C TYR A 686 30.08 -28.25 2.18
N GLN A 687 31.00 -29.21 2.02
CA GLN A 687 32.23 -29.00 1.25
C GLN A 687 32.44 -30.12 0.23
N LYS A 688 33.17 -29.77 -0.84
CA LYS A 688 33.62 -30.71 -1.87
C LYS A 688 34.97 -30.27 -2.39
N LYS A 689 35.77 -31.23 -2.95
CA LYS A 689 37.00 -30.87 -3.64
C LYS A 689 36.70 -30.04 -4.88
N SER A 690 37.47 -29.01 -5.11
CA SER A 690 37.24 -28.04 -6.20
C SER A 690 37.44 -28.58 -7.62
N ASP A 691 38.06 -29.74 -7.75
CA ASP A 691 38.19 -30.49 -9.01
C ASP A 691 36.92 -31.31 -9.33
N GLY A 692 35.89 -31.25 -8.48
CA GLY A 692 34.65 -31.98 -8.62
C GLY A 692 34.72 -33.43 -8.14
N SER A 693 35.90 -33.92 -7.75
CA SER A 693 36.06 -35.28 -7.25
C SER A 693 35.61 -35.44 -5.78
N GLY A 694 35.27 -36.68 -5.42
CA GLY A 694 34.81 -37.00 -4.04
C GLY A 694 33.33 -36.69 -3.79
N SER A 695 32.91 -37.03 -2.57
CA SER A 695 31.54 -36.76 -2.09
C SER A 695 31.39 -35.34 -1.57
N GLU A 696 30.14 -34.89 -1.50
CA GLU A 696 29.74 -33.67 -0.84
C GLU A 696 29.57 -33.99 0.66
N GLU A 697 30.44 -33.42 1.50
CA GLU A 697 30.54 -33.71 2.92
C GLU A 697 29.97 -32.57 3.75
N GLU A 698 29.08 -32.88 4.70
CA GLU A 698 28.61 -31.89 5.69
C GLU A 698 29.78 -31.48 6.62
N ILE A 699 30.03 -30.19 6.73
CA ILE A 699 31.10 -29.66 7.58
C ILE A 699 30.56 -29.37 8.99
N PHE A 700 29.42 -28.69 9.06
CA PHE A 700 28.87 -28.21 10.31
C PHE A 700 27.38 -27.89 10.20
N ASP A 701 26.66 -28.17 11.28
CA ASP A 701 25.25 -27.78 11.46
C ASP A 701 25.14 -26.70 12.53
N LEU A 702 24.93 -25.46 12.13
CA LEU A 702 24.65 -24.35 13.05
C LEU A 702 23.26 -24.44 13.68
N ASN A 703 22.39 -25.32 13.16
CA ASN A 703 20.99 -25.41 13.56
C ASN A 703 20.71 -26.41 14.67
N ALA A 704 21.72 -27.12 15.22
CA ALA A 704 21.50 -28.13 16.26
C ALA A 704 20.72 -27.62 17.49
N ALA A 705 20.61 -26.31 17.69
CA ALA A 705 19.84 -25.69 18.76
C ALA A 705 18.64 -24.82 18.29
N HIS A 706 18.61 -24.32 17.06
CA HIS A 706 17.53 -23.46 16.56
C HIS A 706 17.46 -23.51 15.02
N PRO A 707 16.31 -23.83 14.40
CA PRO A 707 16.14 -23.83 12.95
C PRO A 707 16.26 -22.40 12.38
N GLY A 708 16.99 -22.24 11.28
CA GLY A 708 17.16 -20.94 10.61
C GLY A 708 17.97 -21.05 9.34
N GLN A 709 17.97 -19.98 8.56
CA GLN A 709 18.78 -19.87 7.35
C GLN A 709 20.25 -19.80 7.72
N GLN A 710 21.08 -20.62 7.07
CA GLN A 710 22.53 -20.58 7.18
C GLN A 710 23.13 -20.22 5.81
N ASN A 711 24.11 -19.31 5.80
CA ASN A 711 24.89 -19.01 4.61
C ASN A 711 26.35 -18.90 5.00
N CYS A 712 27.25 -19.49 4.21
CA CYS A 712 28.67 -19.22 4.33
C CYS A 712 29.02 -17.96 3.59
N TRP A 713 29.74 -17.03 4.26
CA TRP A 713 30.13 -15.76 3.66
C TRP A 713 31.57 -15.73 3.17
N ASP A 714 32.49 -16.28 3.96
CA ASP A 714 33.91 -16.23 3.64
C ASP A 714 34.71 -17.28 4.42
N TRP A 715 35.90 -17.59 3.96
CA TRP A 715 36.89 -18.46 4.57
C TRP A 715 38.16 -17.67 4.88
N SER A 716 38.61 -17.71 6.16
CA SER A 716 39.83 -17.02 6.55
C SER A 716 41.04 -17.53 5.79
N ARG A 717 41.98 -16.64 5.48
CA ARG A 717 43.18 -16.99 4.67
C ARG A 717 44.12 -18.00 5.30
N ASP A 718 44.13 -18.10 6.62
CA ASP A 718 44.87 -19.10 7.36
C ASP A 718 44.20 -20.49 7.38
N GLY A 719 43.02 -20.58 6.73
CA GLY A 719 42.25 -21.80 6.62
C GLY A 719 41.50 -22.24 7.88
N LYS A 720 41.50 -21.44 8.96
CA LYS A 720 41.02 -21.88 10.28
C LYS A 720 39.56 -21.54 10.56
N TYR A 721 39.01 -20.51 9.94
CA TYR A 721 37.70 -20.00 10.28
C TYR A 721 36.81 -19.81 9.06
N LEU A 722 35.54 -20.14 9.20
CA LEU A 722 34.47 -19.76 8.28
C LEU A 722 33.61 -18.68 8.92
N LEU A 723 33.21 -17.66 8.17
CA LEU A 723 32.13 -16.75 8.55
C LEU A 723 30.82 -17.31 8.03
N ALA A 724 29.83 -17.34 8.90
CA ALA A 724 28.52 -17.86 8.55
C ALA A 724 27.40 -16.99 9.17
N ALA A 725 26.30 -16.86 8.45
CA ALA A 725 25.08 -16.29 9.01
C ALA A 725 24.26 -17.37 9.70
N LYS A 726 23.59 -16.98 10.79
CA LYS A 726 22.51 -17.75 11.40
C LYS A 726 21.37 -16.78 11.68
N ALA A 727 20.32 -16.86 10.89
CA ALA A 727 19.25 -15.87 10.87
C ALA A 727 19.80 -14.43 10.64
N ALA A 728 19.62 -13.52 11.60
CA ALA A 728 20.13 -12.13 11.53
C ALA A 728 21.52 -11.93 12.14
N GLU A 729 22.12 -13.01 12.70
CA GLU A 729 23.37 -12.96 13.44
C GLU A 729 24.56 -13.41 12.60
N LEU A 730 25.74 -12.88 12.89
CA LEU A 730 27.00 -13.29 12.28
C LEU A 730 27.78 -14.18 13.25
N TRP A 731 28.14 -15.37 12.78
CA TRP A 731 28.87 -16.39 13.51
C TRP A 731 30.18 -16.71 12.81
N TYR A 732 31.13 -17.27 13.53
CA TYR A 732 32.28 -17.92 12.94
C TYR A 732 32.39 -19.36 13.40
N VAL A 733 32.84 -20.24 12.50
CA VAL A 733 33.10 -21.66 12.78
C VAL A 733 34.61 -21.85 12.80
N SER A 734 35.15 -22.36 13.91
CA SER A 734 36.52 -22.82 14.00
C SER A 734 36.62 -24.22 13.44
N LEU A 735 37.33 -24.37 12.31
CA LEU A 735 37.48 -25.66 11.63
C LEU A 735 38.35 -26.65 12.38
N PRO A 736 39.45 -26.23 13.07
CA PRO A 736 40.25 -27.12 13.92
C PRO A 736 39.43 -27.74 15.08
N ASP A 737 38.60 -26.91 15.73
CA ASP A 737 37.90 -27.32 16.93
C ASP A 737 36.47 -27.79 16.64
N ARG A 738 35.98 -27.59 15.41
CA ARG A 738 34.61 -27.83 14.97
C ARG A 738 33.59 -27.16 15.90
N GLN A 739 33.85 -25.91 16.31
CA GLN A 739 32.97 -25.11 17.16
C GLN A 739 32.49 -23.85 16.47
N ALA A 740 31.21 -23.56 16.59
CA ALA A 740 30.63 -22.28 16.19
C ALA A 740 30.53 -21.33 17.37
N LYS A 741 30.90 -20.08 17.14
CA LYS A 741 30.76 -19.00 18.15
C LYS A 741 30.13 -17.78 17.51
N PRO A 742 29.28 -17.05 18.27
CA PRO A 742 28.76 -15.79 17.79
C PRO A 742 29.91 -14.77 17.65
N PHE A 743 29.95 -14.10 16.51
CA PHE A 743 30.85 -12.98 16.28
C PHE A 743 30.14 -11.65 16.56
N LEU A 744 28.90 -11.48 16.03
CA LEU A 744 28.10 -10.29 16.23
C LEU A 744 26.63 -10.68 16.42
N GLN A 745 26.12 -10.39 17.62
CA GLN A 745 24.69 -10.51 17.94
C GLN A 745 24.10 -9.11 17.94
N ALA A 746 23.48 -8.72 16.85
CA ALA A 746 22.89 -7.41 16.67
C ALA A 746 21.35 -7.50 16.69
N LYS A 747 20.68 -6.41 17.05
CA LYS A 747 19.21 -6.25 16.87
C LYS A 747 18.83 -6.05 15.41
N SER A 748 19.81 -5.74 14.56
CA SER A 748 19.69 -5.48 13.13
C SER A 748 20.17 -6.67 12.31
N VAL A 749 19.74 -6.75 11.05
CA VAL A 749 20.20 -7.79 10.13
C VAL A 749 21.64 -7.50 9.69
N VAL A 750 22.49 -8.55 9.74
CA VAL A 750 23.90 -8.50 9.29
C VAL A 750 24.08 -9.50 8.16
N ARG A 751 24.81 -9.11 7.08
CA ARG A 751 25.08 -9.96 5.92
C ARG A 751 26.40 -9.63 5.20
N ASN A 752 26.75 -10.45 4.21
CA ASN A 752 27.91 -10.25 3.30
C ASN A 752 29.24 -10.04 4.04
N ALA A 753 29.53 -10.84 5.03
CA ALA A 753 30.71 -10.65 5.85
C ALA A 753 31.99 -11.23 5.21
N HIS A 754 33.09 -10.50 5.26
CA HIS A 754 34.39 -10.91 4.70
C HIS A 754 35.55 -10.63 5.63
N PHE A 755 36.45 -11.60 5.81
CA PHE A 755 37.73 -11.41 6.49
C PHE A 755 38.67 -10.45 5.74
N SER A 756 39.32 -9.58 6.47
CA SER A 756 40.47 -8.87 5.93
C SER A 756 41.60 -9.85 5.55
N PRO A 757 42.47 -9.54 4.57
CA PRO A 757 43.52 -10.44 4.17
C PRO A 757 44.50 -10.88 5.26
N ASN A 758 44.68 -10.09 6.32
CA ASN A 758 45.49 -10.41 7.49
C ASN A 758 44.73 -11.15 8.60
N GLY A 759 43.43 -11.45 8.41
CA GLY A 759 42.59 -12.18 9.35
C GLY A 759 42.23 -11.46 10.64
N ARG A 760 42.58 -10.15 10.77
CA ARG A 760 42.34 -9.37 12.01
C ARG A 760 41.02 -8.61 12.03
N TRP A 761 40.40 -8.43 10.90
CA TRP A 761 39.20 -7.61 10.74
C TRP A 761 38.14 -8.34 9.92
N VAL A 762 36.89 -8.03 10.18
CA VAL A 762 35.76 -8.50 9.38
C VAL A 762 34.97 -7.28 8.88
N ALA A 763 34.80 -7.15 7.58
CA ALA A 763 33.88 -6.20 6.97
C ALA A 763 32.52 -6.86 6.75
N TYR A 764 31.43 -6.15 7.02
CA TYR A 764 30.06 -6.68 6.88
C TYR A 764 29.07 -5.55 6.56
N SER A 765 27.91 -5.92 6.01
CA SER A 765 26.79 -5.01 5.79
C SER A 765 25.80 -5.13 6.98
N SER A 766 25.30 -3.99 7.49
CA SER A 766 24.28 -3.93 8.54
C SER A 766 23.24 -2.84 8.25
N ASN A 767 21.98 -3.10 8.59
CA ASN A 767 20.89 -2.12 8.44
C ASN A 767 20.51 -1.40 9.73
N GLU A 768 21.38 -1.35 10.70
CA GLU A 768 21.14 -0.78 12.04
C GLU A 768 20.76 0.71 12.04
N THR A 769 21.18 1.48 11.02
CA THR A 769 20.83 2.90 10.85
C THR A 769 19.55 3.11 10.04
N GLY A 770 18.85 2.02 9.67
CA GLY A 770 17.69 2.05 8.79
C GLY A 770 18.02 1.94 7.30
N ASN A 771 19.31 2.09 6.94
CA ASN A 771 19.87 1.81 5.62
C ASN A 771 20.99 0.78 5.75
N TRP A 772 21.24 0.04 4.68
CA TRP A 772 22.40 -0.84 4.63
C TRP A 772 23.68 -0.02 4.58
N GLU A 773 24.61 -0.28 5.51
CA GLU A 773 25.92 0.38 5.56
C GLU A 773 27.02 -0.65 5.82
N ILE A 774 28.24 -0.33 5.39
CA ILE A 774 29.42 -1.14 5.61
C ILE A 774 30.06 -0.79 6.95
N TYR A 775 30.30 -1.81 7.73
CA TYR A 775 31.02 -1.74 8.98
C TYR A 775 32.24 -2.68 8.96
N VAL A 776 33.26 -2.34 9.76
CA VAL A 776 34.41 -3.17 10.02
C VAL A 776 34.56 -3.35 11.52
N SER A 777 34.79 -4.59 11.98
CA SER A 777 35.03 -4.92 13.38
C SER A 777 36.26 -5.82 13.52
N PRO A 778 36.97 -5.77 14.68
CA PRO A 778 38.11 -6.65 14.93
C PRO A 778 37.66 -8.11 15.10
N PHE A 779 38.49 -9.05 14.68
CA PHE A 779 38.26 -10.48 14.84
C PHE A 779 39.28 -11.07 15.84
N PRO A 780 38.87 -11.98 16.76
CA PRO A 780 37.57 -12.67 16.84
C PRO A 780 36.52 -11.97 17.73
N SER A 781 36.82 -10.82 18.26
CA SER A 781 35.90 -10.10 19.19
C SER A 781 35.42 -8.79 18.59
N ALA A 782 34.13 -8.67 18.25
CA ALA A 782 33.54 -7.45 17.68
C ALA A 782 33.26 -6.38 18.77
N ASN A 783 34.23 -6.07 19.59
CA ASN A 783 34.13 -5.13 20.71
C ASN A 783 34.16 -3.64 20.31
N SER A 784 34.44 -3.37 19.04
CA SER A 784 34.39 -2.05 18.40
C SER A 784 34.02 -2.19 16.95
N LYS A 785 33.50 -1.10 16.34
CA LYS A 785 33.14 -1.08 14.94
C LYS A 785 33.44 0.29 14.32
N TRP A 786 33.77 0.27 13.06
CA TRP A 786 33.98 1.46 12.23
C TRP A 786 32.99 1.44 11.07
N GLN A 787 32.24 2.50 10.90
CA GLN A 787 31.39 2.68 9.73
C GLN A 787 32.24 3.19 8.58
N VAL A 788 32.20 2.51 7.44
CA VAL A 788 33.00 2.79 6.25
C VAL A 788 32.20 3.52 5.17
N SER A 789 30.93 3.14 5.00
CA SER A 789 30.05 3.78 4.02
C SER A 789 29.10 4.78 4.70
N ARG A 790 28.61 5.74 3.89
CA ARG A 790 27.53 6.69 4.27
C ARG A 790 26.62 6.89 3.09
N GLY A 791 25.31 6.79 3.30
CA GLY A 791 24.33 6.89 2.22
C GLY A 791 24.11 5.59 1.45
N GLY A 792 24.41 4.46 2.09
CA GLY A 792 24.20 3.13 1.59
C GLY A 792 25.50 2.40 1.22
N GLY A 793 25.60 1.13 1.65
CA GLY A 793 26.73 0.26 1.36
C GLY A 793 26.40 -1.22 1.59
N GLU A 794 26.71 -2.06 0.61
CA GLU A 794 26.47 -3.51 0.64
C GLU A 794 27.63 -4.26 0.02
N GLU A 795 27.75 -5.57 0.28
CA GLU A 795 28.65 -6.50 -0.38
C GLU A 795 30.14 -6.09 -0.31
N PRO A 796 30.75 -5.94 0.87
CA PRO A 796 32.15 -5.55 0.98
C PRO A 796 33.07 -6.61 0.39
N ARG A 797 34.15 -6.19 -0.29
CA ARG A 797 35.20 -7.03 -0.85
C ARG A 797 36.57 -6.41 -0.57
N TRP A 798 37.50 -7.16 -0.01
CA TRP A 798 38.86 -6.69 0.24
C TRP A 798 39.76 -6.89 -0.99
N ARG A 799 40.58 -5.89 -1.29
CA ARG A 799 41.73 -6.13 -2.15
C ARG A 799 42.70 -7.07 -1.41
N ARG A 800 43.36 -7.98 -2.18
CA ARG A 800 44.19 -9.04 -1.59
C ARG A 800 45.34 -8.57 -0.71
N ASP A 801 45.86 -7.37 -0.94
CA ASP A 801 46.94 -6.76 -0.13
C ASP A 801 46.41 -6.03 1.14
N GLY A 802 45.10 -5.93 1.32
CA GLY A 802 44.44 -5.27 2.44
C GLY A 802 44.53 -3.75 2.42
N LYS A 803 44.84 -3.13 1.30
CA LYS A 803 44.95 -1.66 1.19
C LYS A 803 43.70 -0.98 0.69
N GLU A 804 42.76 -1.72 0.15
CA GLU A 804 41.43 -1.20 -0.26
C GLU A 804 40.32 -2.14 0.15
N LEU A 805 39.17 -1.52 0.45
CA LEU A 805 37.90 -2.18 0.65
C LEU A 805 36.95 -1.67 -0.43
N PHE A 806 36.39 -2.58 -1.23
CA PHE A 806 35.36 -2.27 -2.22
C PHE A 806 33.98 -2.54 -1.64
N TYR A 807 32.97 -1.84 -2.11
CA TYR A 807 31.59 -2.11 -1.76
C TYR A 807 30.63 -1.56 -2.83
N LEU A 808 29.39 -2.04 -2.83
CA LEU A 808 28.32 -1.54 -3.67
C LEU A 808 27.57 -0.45 -2.91
N SER A 809 27.53 0.78 -3.44
CA SER A 809 26.81 1.91 -2.82
C SER A 809 25.29 1.75 -2.95
N GLY A 810 24.53 2.52 -2.18
CA GLY A 810 23.06 2.63 -2.31
C GLY A 810 22.59 3.08 -3.70
N GLU A 811 23.46 3.75 -4.46
CA GLU A 811 23.24 4.12 -5.87
C GLU A 811 23.70 3.05 -6.86
N ARG A 812 24.08 1.86 -6.39
CA ARG A 812 24.60 0.76 -7.21
C ARG A 812 25.90 1.10 -7.96
N LYS A 813 26.76 1.89 -7.33
CA LYS A 813 28.13 2.14 -7.81
C LYS A 813 29.11 1.26 -7.06
N ILE A 814 30.12 0.73 -7.77
CA ILE A 814 31.29 0.15 -7.09
C ILE A 814 32.12 1.28 -6.49
N MET A 815 32.33 1.20 -5.20
CA MET A 815 33.11 2.14 -4.41
C MET A 815 34.43 1.51 -4.00
N ALA A 816 35.50 2.31 -3.91
CA ALA A 816 36.79 1.93 -3.35
C ALA A 816 37.14 2.82 -2.16
N VAL A 817 37.57 2.22 -1.07
CA VAL A 817 37.98 2.91 0.15
C VAL A 817 39.42 2.51 0.47
N PRO A 818 40.38 3.45 0.48
CA PRO A 818 41.73 3.18 0.98
C PRO A 818 41.67 2.83 2.46
N VAL A 819 42.28 1.74 2.87
CA VAL A 819 42.25 1.29 4.24
C VAL A 819 43.63 0.88 4.78
N LYS A 820 43.82 0.99 6.09
CA LYS A 820 44.96 0.40 6.80
C LYS A 820 44.43 -0.60 7.80
N THR A 821 44.93 -1.82 7.74
CA THR A 821 44.51 -2.98 8.54
C THR A 821 45.59 -3.44 9.54
N GLY A 822 46.34 -2.50 10.10
CA GLY A 822 47.39 -2.78 11.07
C GLY A 822 46.87 -3.18 12.45
N SER A 823 47.48 -2.65 13.53
CA SER A 823 46.99 -2.79 14.91
C SER A 823 45.66 -2.08 15.10
N ASN A 824 45.46 -0.96 14.41
CA ASN A 824 44.23 -0.20 14.35
C ASN A 824 43.67 -0.22 12.90
N PHE A 825 42.35 -0.10 12.79
CA PHE A 825 41.69 0.07 11.50
C PHE A 825 41.52 1.55 11.19
N GLU A 826 41.92 1.95 10.00
CA GLU A 826 41.71 3.30 9.48
C GLU A 826 41.07 3.19 8.08
N ALA A 827 40.03 3.97 7.84
CA ALA A 827 39.39 4.09 6.51
C ALA A 827 39.54 5.52 5.99
N GLY A 828 39.96 5.63 4.73
CA GLY A 828 39.94 6.89 4.00
C GLY A 828 38.55 7.21 3.46
N SER A 829 38.45 8.27 2.65
CA SER A 829 37.20 8.64 1.99
C SER A 829 36.84 7.66 0.88
N PRO A 830 35.60 7.19 0.78
CA PRO A 830 35.12 6.39 -0.35
C PRO A 830 35.20 7.14 -1.68
N VAL A 831 35.67 6.47 -2.72
CA VAL A 831 35.75 6.99 -4.08
C VAL A 831 34.89 6.11 -4.98
N ALA A 832 33.97 6.71 -5.75
CA ALA A 832 33.19 5.99 -6.74
C ALA A 832 34.07 5.60 -7.93
N LEU A 833 34.06 4.33 -8.29
CA LEU A 833 34.76 3.83 -9.45
C LEU A 833 33.89 3.90 -10.71
N PHE A 834 32.76 3.18 -10.68
CA PHE A 834 31.84 3.16 -11.81
C PHE A 834 30.43 2.75 -11.41
N GLN A 835 29.47 3.07 -12.30
CA GLN A 835 28.06 2.68 -12.18
C GLN A 835 27.88 1.25 -12.67
N THR A 836 27.14 0.44 -11.91
CA THR A 836 26.73 -0.92 -12.33
C THR A 836 25.30 -0.94 -12.84
N HIS A 837 24.97 -1.92 -13.69
CA HIS A 837 23.62 -2.21 -14.15
C HIS A 837 23.22 -3.62 -13.67
N LEU A 838 22.93 -3.75 -12.39
CA LEU A 838 22.66 -5.04 -11.77
C LEU A 838 21.26 -5.56 -12.11
N ARG A 839 21.15 -6.88 -12.16
CA ARG A 839 19.85 -7.56 -12.09
C ARG A 839 19.21 -7.29 -10.74
N GLN A 840 17.87 -7.11 -10.70
CA GLN A 840 17.17 -7.09 -9.42
C GLN A 840 17.33 -8.43 -8.72
N PRO A 841 17.63 -8.46 -7.42
CA PRO A 841 17.59 -9.70 -6.65
C PRO A 841 16.19 -10.32 -6.74
N ILE A 842 16.11 -11.56 -7.18
CA ILE A 842 14.83 -12.28 -7.30
C ILE A 842 14.47 -12.93 -5.96
N SER A 843 15.48 -13.33 -5.21
CA SER A 843 15.29 -14.04 -3.94
C SER A 843 16.31 -13.63 -2.90
N SER A 844 16.14 -14.11 -1.66
CA SER A 844 17.14 -14.00 -0.59
C SER A 844 18.42 -14.81 -0.87
N MET A 845 18.44 -15.56 -1.96
CA MET A 845 19.58 -16.37 -2.40
C MET A 845 20.59 -15.58 -3.24
N ASP A 846 20.22 -14.37 -3.68
CA ASP A 846 21.15 -13.43 -4.32
C ASP A 846 22.03 -12.75 -3.25
N LEU A 847 23.11 -13.44 -2.86
CA LEU A 847 23.98 -13.00 -1.77
C LEU A 847 25.01 -11.99 -2.22
N PHE A 848 25.53 -12.14 -3.45
CA PHE A 848 26.56 -11.30 -4.04
C PHE A 848 26.28 -11.02 -5.49
N SER A 849 26.44 -9.75 -5.89
CA SER A 849 26.26 -9.28 -7.27
C SER A 849 27.57 -9.17 -8.02
N TYR A 850 28.71 -9.15 -7.32
CA TYR A 850 30.03 -9.01 -7.93
C TYR A 850 31.11 -9.68 -7.11
N ASP A 851 32.26 -9.89 -7.77
CA ASP A 851 33.53 -10.20 -7.14
C ASP A 851 34.67 -9.41 -7.80
N VAL A 852 35.85 -9.38 -7.17
CA VAL A 852 36.98 -8.55 -7.59
C VAL A 852 38.28 -9.37 -7.67
N THR A 853 39.10 -9.08 -8.68
CA THR A 853 40.42 -9.71 -8.80
C THR A 853 41.36 -9.36 -7.65
N ALA A 854 42.30 -10.22 -7.37
CA ALA A 854 43.27 -10.08 -6.27
C ALA A 854 44.00 -8.73 -6.23
N ASP A 855 44.27 -8.16 -7.39
CA ASP A 855 44.94 -6.87 -7.58
C ASP A 855 43.98 -5.67 -7.53
N GLY A 856 42.67 -5.91 -7.50
CA GLY A 856 41.64 -4.87 -7.50
C GLY A 856 41.48 -4.11 -8.81
N GLN A 857 41.96 -4.68 -9.94
CA GLN A 857 41.91 -3.99 -11.24
C GLN A 857 40.71 -4.39 -12.11
N LYS A 858 40.15 -5.57 -11.88
CA LYS A 858 38.97 -6.05 -12.63
C LYS A 858 37.86 -6.49 -11.67
N PHE A 859 36.64 -6.25 -12.10
CA PHE A 859 35.44 -6.58 -11.38
C PHE A 859 34.56 -7.50 -12.24
N LEU A 860 34.19 -8.64 -11.69
CA LEU A 860 33.20 -9.53 -12.30
C LEU A 860 31.85 -9.18 -11.75
N VAL A 861 30.97 -8.67 -12.59
CA VAL A 861 29.65 -8.14 -12.17
C VAL A 861 28.54 -8.95 -12.83
N ASN A 862 27.52 -9.32 -12.05
CA ASN A 862 26.30 -9.97 -12.54
C ASN A 862 25.34 -8.90 -13.06
N THR A 863 25.49 -8.55 -14.34
CA THR A 863 24.74 -7.48 -15.00
C THR A 863 23.38 -7.97 -15.47
N ARG A 864 22.41 -7.06 -15.51
CA ARG A 864 21.13 -7.30 -16.15
C ARG A 864 21.33 -7.66 -17.62
N PHE A 865 20.64 -8.68 -18.08
CA PHE A 865 20.59 -9.02 -19.49
C PHE A 865 19.24 -8.54 -20.06
N ASP A 866 19.32 -7.55 -20.94
CA ASP A 866 18.14 -7.00 -21.60
C ASP A 866 17.82 -7.84 -22.84
N GLU A 867 16.70 -8.56 -22.82
CA GLU A 867 16.19 -9.21 -24.02
C GLU A 867 15.71 -8.14 -25.00
N PRO A 868 16.09 -8.24 -26.30
CA PRO A 868 15.74 -7.22 -27.29
C PRO A 868 14.25 -6.97 -27.48
N ASN A 869 13.40 -7.93 -27.10
CA ASN A 869 11.96 -7.86 -27.18
C ASN A 869 11.35 -8.27 -25.84
N ALA A 870 10.90 -7.29 -25.05
CA ALA A 870 10.07 -7.57 -23.90
C ALA A 870 8.79 -8.29 -24.36
N ALA A 871 8.45 -9.41 -23.72
CA ALA A 871 7.19 -10.08 -24.00
C ALA A 871 6.02 -9.14 -23.61
N PRO A 872 5.00 -8.99 -24.47
CA PRO A 872 3.91 -8.10 -24.21
C PRO A 872 3.06 -8.58 -23.03
N LEU A 873 2.35 -7.65 -22.40
CA LEU A 873 1.29 -7.99 -21.45
C LEU A 873 0.09 -8.55 -22.21
N SER A 874 -0.39 -9.73 -21.81
CA SER A 874 -1.70 -10.25 -22.22
C SER A 874 -2.78 -9.61 -21.35
N ILE A 875 -3.78 -9.00 -21.97
CA ILE A 875 -4.92 -8.38 -21.29
C ILE A 875 -6.18 -9.07 -21.79
N ILE A 876 -6.98 -9.57 -20.86
CA ILE A 876 -8.25 -10.25 -21.15
C ILE A 876 -9.36 -9.47 -20.44
N LEU A 877 -10.26 -8.87 -21.22
CA LEU A 877 -11.49 -8.27 -20.68
C LEU A 877 -12.59 -9.30 -20.65
N ASN A 878 -13.43 -9.26 -19.63
CA ASN A 878 -14.56 -10.19 -19.43
C ASN A 878 -14.13 -11.67 -19.41
N TRP A 879 -12.94 -11.96 -18.88
CA TRP A 879 -12.34 -13.30 -18.89
C TRP A 879 -13.27 -14.38 -18.30
N ALA A 880 -14.10 -14.03 -17.30
CA ALA A 880 -15.04 -14.97 -16.70
C ALA A 880 -16.11 -15.49 -17.67
N SER A 881 -16.37 -14.79 -18.78
CA SER A 881 -17.32 -15.25 -19.80
C SER A 881 -16.89 -16.56 -20.50
N GLU A 882 -15.59 -16.88 -20.48
CA GLU A 882 -15.06 -18.14 -21.00
C GLU A 882 -15.27 -19.31 -20.03
N MET A 883 -15.43 -19.00 -18.75
CA MET A 883 -15.66 -20.00 -17.70
C MET A 883 -17.12 -20.48 -17.63
N GLU A 884 -18.04 -19.71 -18.21
CA GLU A 884 -19.47 -20.01 -18.22
C GLU A 884 -19.93 -20.78 -19.48
N ARG A 885 -19.06 -20.93 -20.49
CA ARG A 885 -19.24 -21.76 -21.68
C ARG A 885 -18.71 -23.16 -21.41
#